data_55c231ec5cc34a53ee38fc18425fe8e8
#
_entry.id   55c231ec5cc34a53ee38fc18425fe8e8
#
_cell.length_a   1.000
_cell.length_b   1.000
_cell.length_c   1.000
_cell.angle_alpha   90.00
_cell.angle_beta   90.00
_cell.angle_gamma   90.00
#
_symmetry.space_group_name_H-M   'P 1'
#
loop_
_entity.id
_entity.type
_entity.pdbx_description
1 polymer ?
#
loop_
_entity_poly.entity_id
_entity_poly.type
_entity_poly.pdbx_seq_one_letter_code
_entity_poly.pdbx_strand_id
1 'polypeptide(L)'
;MKRKKIRTVVCGSTFGQFYLEALKTLPEEFELAGLIAKGSERSAKCAAYYGINLYTEADRLPEDIDLACVVLRSGVMGGKGTDMSLSLLERGIHVIQEQPVHHKDVATCLRAARQNNVLFRTGDLYVHLPAVRRFIACAQALLERQNALYIDGAFASQVSYPMMHIFSEAMPSIRPWKTGTVSRDGGAFHVMTGTLGKIPVILRVHNEVDPDDPDNYLHLLHRITIGSEGGSLSLTDTHGPVVWQPRLHIPENLHTFGDFAGADPEHLLENSIETLGPSTPANYRDILTKQWPCAIARDLSMMREGILGGAGAIMRAQQELLCSSQWQEMTAALGYPVLRPGCSHQPLPVHILREAAAEIPDDDVKHHVFKFCFNRETNISACTEYADSELCGIDPDCVNLFVGKLDKAVFSSMLYALQTQGVLTSREREYSTGEILSVSNTALRHQYLIMRWLALLSERGYLKRRGDHFYDAGVVTREMLQDHWNAVRQIWDGRLGSSLTMDYLISNAEQLPQLMSGKQQAALLLFPEGRMDYANALYREAITARYLNKAVSEAVVRIGAAKKAAPDAESEEPLRILEIGAGTGATTDVVVPRLKVSAGIFKIDYLFTDVSNFFLAAARERFKDCPWMRFRIADIDKDFIQQGLQAESADIIIAAGVINNAFNINETVDRLMRILVPGGWILITEPTREFPEMLISQAFMMTRPEDDRKKANTTFMSVKQWQAVFQKTGAAEVLTLPNEDHLLAPLGQKIFAVRKEKQV
;
A
#
# COMPACT_ATOMS: atom_id res chain seq x y z
N MET A 1 -25.51 -24.70 -4.42
CA MET A 1 -24.87 -25.62 -5.39
C MET A 1 -23.41 -25.24 -5.52
N LYS A 2 -22.43 -26.12 -5.25
CA LYS A 2 -21.02 -25.89 -5.56
C LYS A 2 -20.91 -25.66 -7.08
N ARG A 3 -20.41 -24.51 -7.52
CA ARG A 3 -20.16 -24.26 -8.95
C ARG A 3 -19.15 -25.30 -9.46
N LYS A 4 -19.44 -25.95 -10.59
CA LYS A 4 -18.57 -26.96 -11.23
C LYS A 4 -17.21 -26.29 -11.54
N LYS A 5 -16.09 -26.91 -11.17
CA LYS A 5 -14.76 -26.50 -11.57
C LYS A 5 -14.57 -26.78 -13.07
N ILE A 6 -13.83 -25.93 -13.75
CA ILE A 6 -13.48 -26.10 -15.17
C ILE A 6 -12.25 -27.02 -15.25
N ARG A 7 -12.40 -28.20 -15.83
CA ARG A 7 -11.27 -29.14 -16.05
C ARG A 7 -10.39 -28.65 -17.20
N THR A 8 -9.16 -28.34 -16.87
CA THR A 8 -8.27 -27.58 -17.77
C THR A 8 -6.98 -28.34 -18.05
N VAL A 9 -6.56 -28.33 -19.30
CA VAL A 9 -5.23 -28.80 -19.72
C VAL A 9 -4.40 -27.63 -20.26
N VAL A 10 -3.06 -27.75 -20.16
CA VAL A 10 -2.13 -26.79 -20.71
C VAL A 10 -1.33 -27.47 -21.84
N CYS A 11 -1.23 -26.82 -22.99
CA CYS A 11 -0.45 -27.30 -24.12
C CYS A 11 0.87 -26.51 -24.22
N GLY A 12 1.99 -27.15 -23.94
CA GLY A 12 3.33 -26.55 -23.93
C GLY A 12 3.91 -26.42 -22.53
N SER A 13 5.19 -26.73 -22.38
CA SER A 13 5.90 -26.76 -21.08
C SER A 13 6.94 -25.64 -20.91
N THR A 14 7.08 -24.71 -21.88
CA THR A 14 8.01 -23.58 -21.79
C THR A 14 7.29 -22.40 -21.13
N PHE A 15 6.61 -21.58 -21.89
CA PHE A 15 5.80 -20.48 -21.35
C PHE A 15 4.55 -20.99 -20.60
N GLY A 16 4.07 -22.20 -20.96
CA GLY A 16 2.96 -22.88 -20.27
C GLY A 16 3.13 -23.04 -18.75
N GLN A 17 4.37 -22.95 -18.23
CA GLN A 17 4.61 -22.96 -16.78
C GLN A 17 3.88 -21.81 -16.07
N PHE A 18 3.81 -20.63 -16.69
CA PHE A 18 3.07 -19.49 -16.12
C PHE A 18 1.56 -19.76 -16.05
N TYR A 19 1.02 -20.49 -17.04
CA TYR A 19 -0.37 -20.94 -17.03
C TYR A 19 -0.64 -22.01 -15.95
N LEU A 20 0.31 -22.95 -15.76
CA LEU A 20 0.24 -23.94 -14.70
C LEU A 20 0.25 -23.29 -13.31
N GLU A 21 1.15 -22.33 -13.08
CA GLU A 21 1.18 -21.57 -11.83
C GLU A 21 -0.10 -20.72 -11.65
N ALA A 22 -0.62 -20.10 -12.71
CA ALA A 22 -1.87 -19.36 -12.66
C ALA A 22 -3.06 -20.24 -12.24
N LEU A 23 -3.22 -21.41 -12.86
CA LEU A 23 -4.27 -22.37 -12.52
C LEU A 23 -4.18 -22.86 -11.07
N LYS A 24 -2.96 -23.06 -10.57
CA LYS A 24 -2.71 -23.46 -9.19
C LYS A 24 -3.17 -22.39 -8.17
N THR A 25 -3.23 -21.11 -8.55
CA THR A 25 -3.76 -20.04 -7.70
C THR A 25 -5.29 -20.01 -7.65
N LEU A 26 -5.97 -20.74 -8.54
CA LEU A 26 -7.42 -20.76 -8.71
C LEU A 26 -8.05 -22.14 -8.43
N PRO A 27 -7.73 -22.82 -7.33
CA PRO A 27 -8.14 -24.22 -7.11
C PRO A 27 -9.66 -24.41 -6.93
N GLU A 28 -10.39 -23.33 -6.61
CA GLU A 28 -11.85 -23.38 -6.48
C GLU A 28 -12.57 -23.20 -7.83
N GLU A 29 -11.87 -22.65 -8.84
CA GLU A 29 -12.43 -22.35 -10.15
C GLU A 29 -12.04 -23.39 -11.20
N PHE A 30 -10.81 -23.89 -11.12
CA PHE A 30 -10.23 -24.81 -12.10
C PHE A 30 -9.71 -26.09 -11.46
N GLU A 31 -9.75 -27.16 -12.25
CA GLU A 31 -9.07 -28.41 -11.98
C GLU A 31 -8.01 -28.63 -13.07
N LEU A 32 -6.74 -28.63 -12.67
CA LEU A 32 -5.63 -28.89 -13.60
C LEU A 32 -5.57 -30.39 -13.91
N ALA A 33 -6.04 -30.79 -15.10
CA ALA A 33 -6.20 -32.19 -15.51
C ALA A 33 -4.94 -32.77 -16.20
N GLY A 34 -4.07 -31.93 -16.80
CA GLY A 34 -2.88 -32.45 -17.44
C GLY A 34 -2.08 -31.44 -18.27
N LEU A 35 -0.96 -31.91 -18.77
CA LEU A 35 -0.05 -31.19 -19.67
C LEU A 35 0.01 -31.90 -21.01
N ILE A 36 -0.17 -31.21 -22.12
CA ILE A 36 0.11 -31.72 -23.46
C ILE A 36 1.49 -31.22 -23.92
N ALA A 37 2.42 -32.14 -24.19
CA ALA A 37 3.75 -31.81 -24.70
C ALA A 37 4.40 -33.00 -25.40
N LYS A 38 5.50 -32.77 -26.11
CA LYS A 38 6.17 -33.78 -26.93
C LYS A 38 6.87 -34.92 -26.16
N GLY A 39 6.69 -35.04 -24.84
CA GLY A 39 7.31 -36.09 -24.03
C GLY A 39 8.81 -35.91 -23.76
N SER A 40 9.38 -34.71 -23.92
CA SER A 40 10.76 -34.43 -23.55
C SER A 40 10.98 -34.57 -22.05
N GLU A 41 12.24 -34.80 -21.63
CA GLU A 41 12.60 -34.84 -20.20
C GLU A 41 12.13 -33.62 -19.43
N ARG A 42 12.21 -32.42 -20.02
CA ARG A 42 11.69 -31.19 -19.47
C ARG A 42 10.18 -31.25 -19.23
N SER A 43 9.42 -31.75 -20.20
CA SER A 43 7.95 -31.85 -20.06
C SER A 43 7.54 -32.91 -19.03
N ALA A 44 8.30 -34.02 -18.94
CA ALA A 44 8.08 -35.05 -17.93
C ALA A 44 8.37 -34.50 -16.51
N LYS A 45 9.50 -33.79 -16.32
CA LYS A 45 9.81 -33.11 -15.06
C LYS A 45 8.74 -32.06 -14.67
N CYS A 46 8.27 -31.31 -15.67
CA CYS A 46 7.21 -30.31 -15.44
C CYS A 46 5.91 -30.99 -14.97
N ALA A 47 5.44 -32.04 -15.66
CA ALA A 47 4.24 -32.75 -15.28
C ALA A 47 4.36 -33.41 -13.88
N ALA A 48 5.52 -33.98 -13.57
CA ALA A 48 5.82 -34.57 -12.26
C ALA A 48 5.79 -33.50 -11.13
N TYR A 49 6.37 -32.32 -11.38
CA TYR A 49 6.35 -31.22 -10.40
C TYR A 49 4.94 -30.74 -10.03
N TYR A 50 4.05 -30.69 -11.02
CA TYR A 50 2.64 -30.32 -10.78
C TYR A 50 1.75 -31.50 -10.38
N GLY A 51 2.26 -32.73 -10.39
CA GLY A 51 1.50 -33.92 -10.06
C GLY A 51 0.37 -34.23 -11.06
N ILE A 52 0.58 -33.94 -12.35
CA ILE A 52 -0.42 -34.06 -13.41
C ILE A 52 0.00 -35.03 -14.50
N ASN A 53 -0.96 -35.53 -15.27
CA ASN A 53 -0.70 -36.42 -16.40
C ASN A 53 -0.02 -35.67 -17.56
N LEU A 54 0.91 -36.36 -18.21
CA LEU A 54 1.54 -35.90 -19.46
C LEU A 54 0.90 -36.63 -20.65
N TYR A 55 0.31 -35.87 -21.55
CA TYR A 55 -0.22 -36.35 -22.82
C TYR A 55 0.69 -35.91 -23.96
N THR A 56 0.93 -36.79 -24.92
CA THR A 56 1.73 -36.48 -26.10
C THR A 56 0.91 -36.04 -27.31
N GLU A 57 -0.37 -36.36 -27.30
CA GLU A 57 -1.33 -36.11 -28.38
C GLU A 57 -2.67 -35.65 -27.78
N ALA A 58 -3.39 -34.78 -28.50
CA ALA A 58 -4.69 -34.28 -28.07
C ALA A 58 -5.75 -35.41 -28.01
N ASP A 59 -5.64 -36.38 -28.87
CA ASP A 59 -6.59 -37.51 -28.96
C ASP A 59 -6.58 -38.44 -27.74
N ARG A 60 -5.51 -38.37 -26.93
CA ARG A 60 -5.39 -39.11 -25.67
C ARG A 60 -5.99 -38.42 -24.47
N LEU A 61 -6.52 -37.19 -24.65
CA LEU A 61 -7.18 -36.47 -23.56
C LEU A 61 -8.48 -37.17 -23.15
N PRO A 62 -8.81 -37.16 -21.86
CA PRO A 62 -10.14 -37.54 -21.36
C PRO A 62 -11.25 -36.75 -22.05
N GLU A 63 -12.44 -37.33 -22.14
CA GLU A 63 -13.62 -36.70 -22.77
C GLU A 63 -14.20 -35.55 -21.96
N ASP A 64 -13.86 -35.47 -20.67
CA ASP A 64 -14.40 -34.51 -19.71
C ASP A 64 -13.52 -33.26 -19.51
N ILE A 65 -12.66 -32.95 -20.47
CA ILE A 65 -11.89 -31.69 -20.49
C ILE A 65 -12.79 -30.55 -20.97
N ASP A 66 -12.92 -29.50 -20.16
CA ASP A 66 -13.72 -28.33 -20.47
C ASP A 66 -12.92 -27.23 -21.20
N LEU A 67 -11.62 -27.00 -20.84
CA LEU A 67 -10.78 -25.92 -21.34
C LEU A 67 -9.36 -26.38 -21.66
N ALA A 68 -8.80 -25.88 -22.74
CA ALA A 68 -7.38 -26.01 -23.07
C ALA A 68 -6.70 -24.65 -23.19
N CYS A 69 -5.57 -24.49 -22.50
CA CYS A 69 -4.65 -23.36 -22.66
C CYS A 69 -3.58 -23.75 -23.68
N VAL A 70 -3.68 -23.25 -24.91
CA VAL A 70 -2.77 -23.59 -25.99
C VAL A 70 -1.61 -22.60 -26.00
N VAL A 71 -0.51 -22.98 -25.36
CA VAL A 71 0.71 -22.16 -25.17
C VAL A 71 1.82 -22.68 -26.07
N LEU A 72 1.52 -22.73 -27.36
CA LEU A 72 2.42 -23.17 -28.44
C LEU A 72 2.66 -22.02 -29.40
N ARG A 73 3.91 -21.81 -29.78
CA ARG A 73 4.26 -20.76 -30.73
C ARG A 73 3.47 -20.92 -32.04
N SER A 74 2.73 -19.90 -32.38
CA SER A 74 2.14 -19.73 -33.71
C SER A 74 2.99 -18.76 -34.50
N GLY A 75 3.34 -19.12 -35.73
CA GLY A 75 4.06 -18.20 -36.61
C GLY A 75 3.18 -17.08 -37.13
N VAL A 76 3.78 -16.10 -37.82
CA VAL A 76 3.07 -14.97 -38.47
C VAL A 76 2.04 -15.44 -39.49
N MET A 77 2.09 -16.70 -39.94
CA MET A 77 1.24 -17.30 -40.96
C MET A 77 0.74 -18.69 -40.56
N GLY A 78 0.20 -18.85 -39.38
CA GLY A 78 -0.27 -20.14 -38.85
C GLY A 78 0.81 -20.89 -38.07
N GLY A 79 0.49 -22.10 -37.63
CA GLY A 79 1.43 -22.96 -36.91
C GLY A 79 0.75 -23.93 -35.98
N LYS A 80 1.57 -24.69 -35.26
CA LYS A 80 1.13 -25.80 -34.39
C LYS A 80 0.14 -25.34 -33.28
N GLY A 81 0.20 -24.09 -32.88
CA GLY A 81 -0.76 -23.53 -31.92
C GLY A 81 -2.18 -23.48 -32.50
N THR A 82 -2.33 -22.94 -33.73
CA THR A 82 -3.63 -22.88 -34.40
C THR A 82 -4.16 -24.26 -34.75
N ASP A 83 -3.30 -25.17 -35.26
CA ASP A 83 -3.72 -26.56 -35.59
C ASP A 83 -4.25 -27.28 -34.33
N MET A 84 -3.53 -27.14 -33.22
CA MET A 84 -3.95 -27.69 -31.92
C MET A 84 -5.26 -27.08 -31.44
N SER A 85 -5.41 -25.76 -31.56
CA SER A 85 -6.63 -25.07 -31.18
C SER A 85 -7.84 -25.53 -31.97
N LEU A 86 -7.72 -25.69 -33.28
CA LEU A 86 -8.80 -26.19 -34.14
C LEU A 86 -9.20 -27.61 -33.77
N SER A 87 -8.22 -28.53 -33.58
CA SER A 87 -8.49 -29.91 -33.17
C SER A 87 -9.24 -29.97 -31.81
N LEU A 88 -8.87 -29.11 -30.86
CA LEU A 88 -9.54 -29.08 -29.55
C LEU A 88 -10.96 -28.47 -29.63
N LEU A 89 -11.14 -27.41 -30.43
CA LEU A 89 -12.45 -26.78 -30.65
C LEU A 89 -13.42 -27.75 -31.33
N GLU A 90 -12.96 -28.54 -32.30
CA GLU A 90 -13.75 -29.57 -32.98
C GLU A 90 -14.19 -30.70 -32.03
N ARG A 91 -13.47 -30.95 -30.97
CA ARG A 91 -13.81 -31.88 -29.87
C ARG A 91 -14.72 -31.26 -28.83
N GLY A 92 -15.20 -30.04 -29.00
CA GLY A 92 -16.07 -29.37 -28.04
C GLY A 92 -15.34 -28.84 -26.79
N ILE A 93 -14.04 -28.61 -26.86
CA ILE A 93 -13.22 -28.08 -25.78
C ILE A 93 -13.05 -26.57 -26.00
N HIS A 94 -13.32 -25.75 -24.99
CA HIS A 94 -13.02 -24.32 -25.00
C HIS A 94 -11.51 -24.09 -25.13
N VAL A 95 -11.07 -23.04 -25.82
CA VAL A 95 -9.66 -22.77 -26.05
C VAL A 95 -9.30 -21.34 -25.70
N ILE A 96 -8.23 -21.16 -24.94
CA ILE A 96 -7.46 -19.92 -24.85
C ILE A 96 -6.08 -20.18 -25.47
N GLN A 97 -5.77 -19.48 -26.56
CA GLN A 97 -4.49 -19.61 -27.28
C GLN A 97 -3.60 -18.43 -26.99
N GLU A 98 -2.37 -18.69 -26.52
CA GLU A 98 -1.39 -17.64 -26.25
C GLU A 98 -1.06 -16.83 -27.53
N GLN A 99 -1.00 -15.53 -27.36
CA GLN A 99 -0.65 -14.58 -28.43
C GLN A 99 0.82 -14.77 -28.93
N PRO A 100 1.16 -14.33 -30.11
CA PRO A 100 0.30 -13.72 -31.15
C PRO A 100 -0.42 -14.78 -31.98
N VAL A 101 -1.63 -14.48 -32.43
CA VAL A 101 -2.40 -15.30 -33.34
C VAL A 101 -2.75 -14.49 -34.59
N HIS A 102 -2.44 -15.03 -35.77
CA HIS A 102 -2.70 -14.36 -37.04
C HIS A 102 -4.20 -14.13 -37.26
N HIS A 103 -4.58 -12.98 -37.87
CA HIS A 103 -5.97 -12.58 -38.04
C HIS A 103 -6.86 -13.66 -38.72
N LYS A 104 -6.33 -14.32 -39.78
CA LYS A 104 -7.06 -15.39 -40.45
C LYS A 104 -7.30 -16.59 -39.55
N ASP A 105 -6.33 -16.91 -38.68
CA ASP A 105 -6.41 -18.02 -37.74
C ASP A 105 -7.39 -17.72 -36.61
N VAL A 106 -7.37 -16.48 -36.07
CA VAL A 106 -8.39 -15.99 -35.11
C VAL A 106 -9.78 -16.15 -35.71
N ALA A 107 -9.98 -15.69 -36.95
CA ALA A 107 -11.27 -15.80 -37.63
C ALA A 107 -11.69 -17.27 -37.86
N THR A 108 -10.75 -18.16 -38.14
CA THR A 108 -11.01 -19.58 -38.34
C THR A 108 -11.33 -20.28 -37.04
N CYS A 109 -10.57 -20.04 -35.97
CA CYS A 109 -10.83 -20.57 -34.64
C CYS A 109 -12.17 -20.07 -34.06
N LEU A 110 -12.52 -18.82 -34.25
CA LEU A 110 -13.80 -18.28 -33.81
C LEU A 110 -14.99 -18.91 -34.55
N ARG A 111 -14.85 -19.23 -35.86
CA ARG A 111 -15.88 -19.98 -36.64
C ARG A 111 -16.02 -21.40 -36.12
N ALA A 112 -14.89 -22.11 -35.91
CA ALA A 112 -14.88 -23.47 -35.36
C ALA A 112 -15.51 -23.50 -33.96
N ALA A 113 -15.14 -22.55 -33.09
CA ALA A 113 -15.70 -22.41 -31.77
C ALA A 113 -17.23 -22.23 -31.79
N ARG A 114 -17.73 -21.37 -32.67
CA ARG A 114 -19.17 -21.14 -32.86
C ARG A 114 -19.91 -22.40 -33.36
N GLN A 115 -19.31 -23.12 -34.29
CA GLN A 115 -19.88 -24.35 -34.84
C GLN A 115 -20.03 -25.45 -33.80
N ASN A 116 -19.07 -25.52 -32.88
CA ASN A 116 -19.04 -26.53 -31.81
C ASN A 116 -19.59 -26.03 -30.46
N ASN A 117 -20.22 -24.87 -30.44
CA ASN A 117 -20.80 -24.23 -29.23
C ASN A 117 -19.81 -24.10 -28.05
N VAL A 118 -18.58 -23.76 -28.36
CA VAL A 118 -17.50 -23.48 -27.40
C VAL A 118 -16.95 -22.07 -27.60
N LEU A 119 -16.04 -21.64 -26.73
CA LEU A 119 -15.38 -20.35 -26.83
C LEU A 119 -13.94 -20.50 -27.27
N PHE A 120 -13.50 -19.56 -28.09
CA PHE A 120 -12.10 -19.32 -28.40
C PHE A 120 -11.72 -17.91 -27.97
N ARG A 121 -10.52 -17.79 -27.37
CA ARG A 121 -9.91 -16.50 -27.01
C ARG A 121 -8.41 -16.52 -27.29
N THR A 122 -7.89 -15.36 -27.62
CA THR A 122 -6.44 -15.11 -27.59
C THR A 122 -6.05 -14.67 -26.17
N GLY A 123 -5.14 -15.41 -25.53
CA GLY A 123 -4.59 -15.10 -24.22
C GLY A 123 -3.58 -13.96 -24.30
N ASP A 124 -3.70 -12.99 -23.42
CA ASP A 124 -2.76 -11.88 -23.30
C ASP A 124 -2.62 -11.44 -21.84
N LEU A 125 -1.50 -11.77 -21.22
CA LEU A 125 -1.23 -11.39 -19.84
C LEU A 125 -0.99 -9.88 -19.66
N TYR A 126 -0.54 -9.18 -20.71
CA TYR A 126 -0.02 -7.80 -20.57
C TYR A 126 -1.10 -6.80 -20.17
N VAL A 127 -2.30 -6.88 -20.75
CA VAL A 127 -3.43 -6.02 -20.37
C VAL A 127 -3.92 -6.25 -18.95
N HIS A 128 -3.53 -7.36 -18.34
CA HIS A 128 -3.90 -7.74 -16.97
C HIS A 128 -2.83 -7.39 -15.93
N LEU A 129 -1.64 -6.95 -16.35
CA LEU A 129 -0.58 -6.53 -15.45
C LEU A 129 -0.98 -5.28 -14.64
N PRO A 130 -0.60 -5.18 -13.36
CA PRO A 130 -1.05 -4.10 -12.49
C PRO A 130 -0.79 -2.69 -13.02
N ALA A 131 0.40 -2.44 -13.59
CA ALA A 131 0.77 -1.14 -14.14
C ALA A 131 -0.01 -0.83 -15.42
N VAL A 132 -0.14 -1.80 -16.33
CA VAL A 132 -0.89 -1.63 -17.58
C VAL A 132 -2.37 -1.39 -17.31
N ARG A 133 -2.98 -2.14 -16.38
CA ARG A 133 -4.38 -1.91 -15.96
C ARG A 133 -4.58 -0.52 -15.39
N ARG A 134 -3.64 -0.05 -14.59
CA ARG A 134 -3.68 1.30 -14.02
C ARG A 134 -3.57 2.35 -15.13
N PHE A 135 -2.65 2.16 -16.06
CA PHE A 135 -2.52 3.03 -17.23
C PHE A 135 -3.81 3.07 -18.04
N ILE A 136 -4.44 1.92 -18.32
CA ILE A 136 -5.71 1.82 -19.03
C ILE A 136 -6.81 2.60 -18.30
N ALA A 137 -6.96 2.39 -17.00
CA ALA A 137 -7.98 3.08 -16.20
C ALA A 137 -7.75 4.60 -16.16
N CYS A 138 -6.50 5.04 -16.01
CA CYS A 138 -6.16 6.48 -16.06
C CYS A 138 -6.38 7.07 -17.45
N ALA A 139 -6.04 6.34 -18.51
CA ALA A 139 -6.27 6.77 -19.89
C ALA A 139 -7.77 6.93 -20.17
N GLN A 140 -8.59 5.98 -19.76
CA GLN A 140 -10.05 6.08 -19.90
C GLN A 140 -10.59 7.31 -19.15
N ALA A 141 -10.19 7.50 -17.89
CA ALA A 141 -10.60 8.65 -17.09
C ALA A 141 -10.14 10.00 -17.68
N LEU A 142 -8.95 10.05 -18.27
CA LEU A 142 -8.44 11.21 -18.99
C LEU A 142 -9.28 11.50 -20.25
N LEU A 143 -9.52 10.46 -21.05
CA LEU A 143 -10.16 10.58 -22.36
C LEU A 143 -11.68 10.77 -22.29
N GLU A 144 -12.31 10.51 -21.15
CA GLU A 144 -13.67 10.94 -20.84
C GLU A 144 -13.78 12.47 -20.66
N ARG A 145 -12.69 13.15 -20.31
CA ARG A 145 -12.66 14.58 -19.98
C ARG A 145 -11.96 15.42 -21.02
N GLN A 146 -10.95 14.90 -21.68
CA GLN A 146 -10.11 15.60 -22.64
C GLN A 146 -9.83 14.72 -23.87
N ASN A 147 -9.63 15.34 -25.02
CA ASN A 147 -9.23 14.62 -26.21
C ASN A 147 -7.73 14.34 -26.20
N ALA A 148 -7.33 13.17 -26.68
CA ALA A 148 -5.92 12.92 -26.96
C ALA A 148 -5.46 13.77 -28.15
N LEU A 149 -4.31 14.42 -28.00
CA LEU A 149 -3.65 15.21 -29.03
C LEU A 149 -2.62 14.39 -29.82
N TYR A 150 -1.93 13.47 -29.14
CA TYR A 150 -0.93 12.59 -29.73
C TYR A 150 -0.77 11.31 -28.90
N ILE A 151 -0.21 10.30 -29.54
CA ILE A 151 0.27 9.07 -28.90
C ILE A 151 1.73 8.86 -29.31
N ASP A 152 2.61 8.65 -28.33
CA ASP A 152 3.99 8.25 -28.54
C ASP A 152 4.20 6.88 -27.87
N GLY A 153 4.72 5.89 -28.62
CA GLY A 153 4.92 4.54 -28.15
C GLY A 153 6.27 3.97 -28.54
N ALA A 154 6.80 3.08 -27.70
CA ALA A 154 7.95 2.28 -28.03
C ALA A 154 7.75 0.85 -27.54
N PHE A 155 8.13 -0.15 -28.35
CA PHE A 155 7.99 -1.56 -28.00
C PHE A 155 8.91 -2.46 -28.83
N ALA A 156 9.11 -3.69 -28.37
CA ALA A 156 9.78 -4.71 -29.18
C ALA A 156 8.78 -5.44 -30.09
N SER A 157 9.20 -5.82 -31.28
CA SER A 157 8.32 -6.50 -32.27
C SER A 157 7.73 -7.80 -31.74
N GLN A 158 8.44 -8.49 -30.80
CA GLN A 158 7.97 -9.70 -30.11
C GLN A 158 6.69 -9.47 -29.28
N VAL A 159 6.46 -8.25 -28.79
CA VAL A 159 5.31 -7.88 -27.98
C VAL A 159 4.40 -6.85 -28.67
N SER A 160 4.47 -6.81 -30.00
CA SER A 160 3.66 -5.91 -30.80
C SER A 160 2.15 -6.21 -30.78
N TYR A 161 1.77 -7.49 -30.59
CA TYR A 161 0.37 -7.90 -30.48
C TYR A 161 -0.28 -7.34 -29.19
N PRO A 162 0.31 -7.54 -28.00
CA PRO A 162 -0.17 -6.90 -26.77
C PRO A 162 -0.30 -5.38 -26.84
N MET A 163 0.56 -4.70 -27.59
CA MET A 163 0.45 -3.25 -27.79
C MET A 163 -0.90 -2.84 -28.36
N MET A 164 -1.41 -3.59 -29.32
CA MET A 164 -2.73 -3.34 -29.93
C MET A 164 -3.87 -3.59 -28.93
N HIS A 165 -3.73 -4.61 -28.06
CA HIS A 165 -4.69 -4.85 -26.99
C HIS A 165 -4.68 -3.71 -25.97
N ILE A 166 -3.50 -3.22 -25.55
CA ILE A 166 -3.39 -2.08 -24.64
C ILE A 166 -4.07 -0.85 -25.24
N PHE A 167 -3.85 -0.55 -26.50
CA PHE A 167 -4.54 0.55 -27.18
C PHE A 167 -6.06 0.32 -27.24
N SER A 168 -6.49 -0.91 -27.52
CA SER A 168 -7.92 -1.25 -27.61
C SER A 168 -8.67 -1.04 -26.29
N GLU A 169 -8.00 -1.27 -25.16
CA GLU A 169 -8.57 -1.05 -23.82
C GLU A 169 -8.44 0.41 -23.35
N ALA A 170 -7.32 1.08 -23.70
CA ALA A 170 -7.05 2.43 -23.23
C ALA A 170 -7.79 3.52 -24.00
N MET A 171 -8.05 3.29 -25.30
CA MET A 171 -8.61 4.31 -26.20
C MET A 171 -10.11 4.10 -26.43
N PRO A 172 -10.90 5.14 -26.63
CA PRO A 172 -12.34 5.02 -26.96
C PRO A 172 -12.59 4.22 -28.24
N SER A 173 -11.66 4.25 -29.19
CA SER A 173 -11.68 3.45 -30.40
C SER A 173 -10.28 3.37 -31.00
N ILE A 174 -9.93 2.20 -31.52
CA ILE A 174 -8.73 2.00 -32.32
C ILE A 174 -9.01 2.04 -33.84
N ARG A 175 -10.17 2.49 -34.25
CA ARG A 175 -10.56 2.64 -35.67
C ARG A 175 -10.75 4.10 -36.05
N PRO A 176 -10.39 4.50 -37.31
CA PRO A 176 -9.55 3.77 -38.25
C PRO A 176 -8.08 3.83 -37.82
N TRP A 177 -7.36 2.73 -38.01
CA TRP A 177 -5.89 2.73 -38.00
C TRP A 177 -5.40 3.10 -39.41
N LYS A 178 -4.41 3.99 -39.49
CA LYS A 178 -3.73 4.30 -40.75
C LYS A 178 -2.25 4.34 -40.52
N THR A 179 -1.53 3.44 -41.15
CA THR A 179 -0.07 3.45 -41.16
C THR A 179 0.43 4.53 -42.10
N GLY A 180 1.32 5.40 -41.66
CA GLY A 180 2.02 6.39 -42.43
C GLY A 180 3.39 5.89 -42.92
N THR A 181 4.42 6.71 -42.74
CA THR A 181 5.78 6.36 -43.14
C THR A 181 6.44 5.42 -42.11
N VAL A 182 7.26 4.50 -42.62
CA VAL A 182 8.16 3.65 -41.79
C VAL A 182 9.58 3.96 -42.21
N SER A 183 10.36 4.59 -41.30
CA SER A 183 11.82 4.75 -41.42
C SER A 183 12.53 3.60 -40.74
N ARG A 184 13.55 3.07 -41.44
CA ARG A 184 14.42 1.99 -40.97
C ARG A 184 15.83 2.47 -40.64
N ASP A 185 16.08 3.77 -40.74
CA ASP A 185 17.41 4.36 -40.57
C ASP A 185 17.75 4.64 -39.10
N GLY A 186 16.88 4.26 -38.16
CA GLY A 186 17.01 4.49 -36.71
C GLY A 186 17.83 3.43 -35.95
N GLY A 187 18.72 2.70 -36.59
CA GLY A 187 19.47 1.62 -35.95
C GLY A 187 18.61 0.43 -35.57
N ALA A 188 18.66 -0.02 -34.32
CA ALA A 188 17.86 -1.14 -33.81
C ALA A 188 16.34 -0.84 -33.77
N PHE A 189 15.97 0.44 -33.87
CA PHE A 189 14.57 0.88 -33.83
C PHE A 189 14.09 1.40 -35.19
N HIS A 190 13.02 0.82 -35.68
CA HIS A 190 12.25 1.39 -36.79
C HIS A 190 11.27 2.42 -36.25
N VAL A 191 11.10 3.54 -36.95
CA VAL A 191 10.14 4.58 -36.57
C VAL A 191 8.96 4.51 -37.54
N MET A 192 7.77 4.34 -36.98
CA MET A 192 6.51 4.30 -37.71
C MET A 192 5.65 5.49 -37.32
N THR A 193 5.14 6.22 -38.28
CA THR A 193 4.12 7.23 -38.06
C THR A 193 2.76 6.71 -38.49
N GLY A 194 1.69 7.30 -37.98
CA GLY A 194 0.33 6.92 -38.37
C GLY A 194 -0.72 7.72 -37.65
N THR A 195 -1.96 7.25 -37.75
CA THR A 195 -3.08 7.80 -36.97
C THR A 195 -3.94 6.69 -36.39
N LEU A 196 -4.40 6.90 -35.17
CA LEU A 196 -5.40 6.10 -34.51
C LEU A 196 -6.68 6.93 -34.38
N GLY A 197 -7.71 6.63 -35.19
CA GLY A 197 -8.79 7.55 -35.37
C GLY A 197 -8.29 8.83 -36.06
N LYS A 198 -8.37 9.95 -35.33
CA LYS A 198 -7.82 11.25 -35.76
C LYS A 198 -6.53 11.63 -35.03
N ILE A 199 -6.08 10.81 -34.11
CA ILE A 199 -4.97 11.09 -33.20
C ILE A 199 -3.66 10.70 -33.90
N PRO A 200 -2.69 11.62 -34.07
CA PRO A 200 -1.36 11.28 -34.56
C PRO A 200 -0.66 10.28 -33.62
N VAL A 201 0.00 9.29 -34.24
CA VAL A 201 0.74 8.26 -33.51
C VAL A 201 2.18 8.17 -34.05
N ILE A 202 3.14 8.13 -33.13
CA ILE A 202 4.54 7.84 -33.44
C ILE A 202 4.95 6.60 -32.64
N LEU A 203 5.44 5.56 -33.34
CA LEU A 203 5.87 4.32 -32.73
C LEU A 203 7.34 4.08 -33.05
N ARG A 204 8.11 3.77 -32.02
CA ARG A 204 9.49 3.28 -32.13
C ARG A 204 9.50 1.78 -31.83
N VAL A 205 9.78 0.98 -32.84
CA VAL A 205 9.70 -0.46 -32.74
C VAL A 205 11.11 -1.06 -32.80
N HIS A 206 11.53 -1.70 -31.72
CA HIS A 206 12.72 -2.52 -31.73
C HIS A 206 12.43 -3.76 -32.59
N ASN A 207 12.94 -3.75 -33.84
CA ASN A 207 12.64 -4.76 -34.83
C ASN A 207 13.86 -5.63 -35.16
N GLU A 208 14.52 -6.08 -34.12
CA GLU A 208 15.62 -7.05 -34.20
C GLU A 208 15.30 -8.26 -33.33
N VAL A 209 15.78 -9.44 -33.71
CA VAL A 209 15.55 -10.71 -33.00
C VAL A 209 16.83 -11.55 -33.06
N ASP A 210 17.25 -12.10 -31.93
CA ASP A 210 18.23 -13.19 -31.92
C ASP A 210 17.50 -14.50 -32.18
N PRO A 211 17.83 -15.22 -33.30
CA PRO A 211 17.13 -16.46 -33.63
C PRO A 211 17.40 -17.59 -32.60
N ASP A 212 18.53 -17.53 -31.88
CA ASP A 212 18.91 -18.54 -30.88
C ASP A 212 18.28 -18.24 -29.51
N ASP A 213 18.00 -16.96 -29.21
CA ASP A 213 17.36 -16.53 -27.98
C ASP A 213 16.33 -15.38 -28.23
N PRO A 214 15.23 -15.66 -28.94
CA PRO A 214 14.33 -14.64 -29.45
C PRO A 214 13.51 -13.96 -28.36
N ASP A 215 13.44 -14.53 -27.15
CA ASP A 215 12.64 -14.00 -26.04
C ASP A 215 13.45 -13.03 -25.15
N ASN A 216 14.78 -13.04 -25.24
CA ASN A 216 15.65 -12.21 -24.41
C ASN A 216 16.35 -11.05 -25.16
N TYR A 217 16.40 -11.09 -26.49
CA TYR A 217 16.95 -9.98 -27.28
C TYR A 217 15.90 -8.92 -27.55
N LEU A 218 15.57 -8.13 -26.50
CA LEU A 218 14.66 -6.99 -26.59
C LEU A 218 15.07 -5.89 -25.61
N HIS A 219 15.08 -4.64 -26.09
CA HIS A 219 15.50 -3.50 -25.27
C HIS A 219 14.41 -2.99 -24.33
N LEU A 220 13.14 -3.25 -24.64
CA LEU A 220 11.99 -2.90 -23.82
C LEU A 220 10.79 -3.77 -24.21
N LEU A 221 9.80 -3.87 -23.33
CA LEU A 221 8.50 -4.45 -23.69
C LEU A 221 7.59 -3.35 -24.27
N HIS A 222 6.99 -2.50 -23.43
CA HIS A 222 6.11 -1.42 -23.87
C HIS A 222 6.40 -0.12 -23.11
N ARG A 223 6.39 0.99 -23.81
CA ARG A 223 6.33 2.34 -23.28
C ARG A 223 5.28 3.11 -24.07
N ILE A 224 4.34 3.78 -23.39
CA ILE A 224 3.23 4.49 -24.05
C ILE A 224 3.03 5.83 -23.36
N THR A 225 2.88 6.88 -24.13
CA THR A 225 2.48 8.20 -23.67
C THR A 225 1.26 8.66 -24.45
N ILE A 226 0.22 9.11 -23.76
CA ILE A 226 -0.96 9.78 -24.32
C ILE A 226 -0.91 11.25 -23.89
N GLY A 227 -0.77 12.16 -24.83
CA GLY A 227 -0.78 13.59 -24.56
C GLY A 227 -2.17 14.18 -24.75
N SER A 228 -2.55 15.11 -23.89
CA SER A 228 -3.77 15.90 -23.90
C SER A 228 -3.46 17.38 -23.64
N GLU A 229 -4.48 18.24 -23.66
CA GLU A 229 -4.30 19.66 -23.31
C GLU A 229 -3.84 19.86 -21.86
N GLY A 230 -4.27 19.00 -20.92
CA GLY A 230 -3.91 19.10 -19.52
C GLY A 230 -2.54 18.55 -19.19
N GLY A 231 -1.92 17.77 -20.09
CA GLY A 231 -0.64 17.12 -19.81
C GLY A 231 -0.46 15.80 -20.52
N SER A 232 0.45 14.95 -20.04
CA SER A 232 0.74 13.64 -20.62
C SER A 232 0.68 12.53 -19.58
N LEU A 233 -0.01 11.44 -19.93
CA LEU A 233 -0.09 10.20 -19.17
C LEU A 233 0.88 9.18 -19.79
N SER A 234 1.81 8.67 -19.00
CA SER A 234 2.84 7.75 -19.47
C SER A 234 2.85 6.44 -18.69
N LEU A 235 2.86 5.32 -19.41
CA LEU A 235 3.35 4.03 -18.94
C LEU A 235 4.84 3.96 -19.29
N THR A 236 5.72 4.10 -18.33
CA THR A 236 7.17 4.22 -18.56
C THR A 236 7.83 2.88 -18.92
N ASP A 237 7.27 1.79 -18.43
CA ASP A 237 7.57 0.40 -18.77
C ASP A 237 6.33 -0.45 -18.53
N THR A 238 6.26 -1.63 -19.12
CA THR A 238 5.16 -2.59 -18.94
C THR A 238 4.82 -2.89 -17.49
N HIS A 239 5.83 -2.87 -16.61
CA HIS A 239 5.68 -3.12 -15.18
C HIS A 239 5.62 -1.84 -14.34
N GLY A 240 5.58 -0.68 -14.97
CA GLY A 240 5.46 0.64 -14.35
C GLY A 240 6.78 1.41 -14.23
N PRO A 241 6.73 2.57 -13.60
CA PRO A 241 5.55 3.24 -13.08
C PRO A 241 4.62 3.82 -14.17
N VAL A 242 3.41 4.17 -13.74
CA VAL A 242 2.50 5.06 -14.51
C VAL A 242 2.68 6.47 -13.98
N VAL A 243 2.86 7.42 -14.88
CA VAL A 243 3.23 8.79 -14.52
C VAL A 243 2.29 9.77 -15.22
N TRP A 244 1.79 10.72 -14.47
CA TRP A 244 1.12 11.91 -14.98
C TRP A 244 2.07 13.10 -14.94
N GLN A 245 2.16 13.83 -16.03
CA GLN A 245 2.94 15.07 -16.16
C GLN A 245 1.98 16.19 -16.55
N PRO A 246 1.57 17.04 -15.59
CA PRO A 246 0.74 18.21 -15.90
C PRO A 246 1.44 19.12 -16.91
N ARG A 247 0.65 19.76 -17.78
CA ARG A 247 1.18 20.77 -18.70
C ARG A 247 1.60 22.00 -17.90
N LEU A 248 2.84 22.40 -18.05
CA LEU A 248 3.32 23.66 -17.45
C LEU A 248 2.45 24.83 -17.91
N HIS A 249 1.92 25.57 -16.95
CA HIS A 249 1.20 26.80 -17.15
C HIS A 249 1.84 27.92 -16.32
N ILE A 250 2.35 28.94 -16.99
CA ILE A 250 2.91 30.14 -16.35
C ILE A 250 1.80 31.19 -16.32
N PRO A 251 1.40 31.71 -15.14
CA PRO A 251 0.36 32.72 -15.03
C PRO A 251 0.70 33.99 -15.82
N GLU A 252 -0.27 34.55 -16.54
CA GLU A 252 -0.10 35.74 -17.37
C GLU A 252 0.31 36.99 -16.56
N ASN A 253 -0.09 37.04 -15.29
CA ASN A 253 0.11 38.19 -14.41
C ASN A 253 1.42 38.12 -13.61
N LEU A 254 2.33 37.24 -13.98
CA LEU A 254 3.60 37.06 -13.31
C LEU A 254 4.59 38.16 -13.69
N HIS A 255 4.47 39.30 -13.05
CA HIS A 255 5.32 40.46 -13.34
C HIS A 255 6.57 40.52 -12.45
N THR A 256 6.51 39.96 -11.23
CA THR A 256 7.62 39.88 -10.29
C THR A 256 7.55 38.56 -9.50
N PHE A 257 8.70 38.09 -9.00
CA PHE A 257 8.72 36.91 -8.14
C PHE A 257 7.93 37.07 -6.82
N GLY A 258 7.66 38.33 -6.40
CA GLY A 258 6.81 38.61 -5.25
C GLY A 258 5.33 38.25 -5.48
N ASP A 259 4.91 38.18 -6.73
CA ASP A 259 3.52 37.83 -7.09
C ASP A 259 3.21 36.35 -6.84
N PHE A 260 4.23 35.48 -6.70
CA PHE A 260 4.06 34.11 -6.24
C PHE A 260 3.67 33.98 -4.76
N ALA A 261 3.74 35.06 -3.98
CA ALA A 261 3.39 35.08 -2.56
C ALA A 261 1.89 35.39 -2.30
N GLY A 262 1.09 35.58 -3.36
CA GLY A 262 -0.36 35.77 -3.30
C GLY A 262 -1.11 34.44 -3.31
N ALA A 263 -2.44 34.48 -3.32
CA ALA A 263 -3.26 33.27 -3.44
C ALA A 263 -2.93 32.51 -4.72
N ASP A 264 -2.15 31.44 -4.57
CA ASP A 264 -1.66 30.65 -5.70
C ASP A 264 -2.82 29.93 -6.39
N PRO A 265 -2.91 29.99 -7.72
CA PRO A 265 -3.78 29.11 -8.47
C PRO A 265 -3.42 27.64 -8.12
N GLU A 266 -4.43 26.81 -7.90
CA GLU A 266 -4.24 25.40 -7.48
C GLU A 266 -3.20 24.64 -8.33
N HIS A 267 -3.14 24.93 -9.65
CA HIS A 267 -2.20 24.24 -10.56
C HIS A 267 -0.70 24.54 -10.30
N LEU A 268 -0.35 25.62 -9.63
CA LEU A 268 1.05 25.88 -9.24
C LEU A 268 1.49 25.09 -8.01
N LEU A 269 0.55 24.53 -7.27
CA LEU A 269 0.80 23.67 -6.13
C LEU A 269 0.88 22.18 -6.53
N GLU A 270 0.52 21.84 -7.77
CA GLU A 270 0.64 20.50 -8.29
C GLU A 270 2.10 20.10 -8.50
N ASN A 271 2.40 18.82 -8.27
CA ASN A 271 3.70 18.27 -8.59
C ASN A 271 3.92 18.30 -10.11
N SER A 272 5.11 18.64 -10.56
CA SER A 272 5.47 18.58 -11.99
C SER A 272 5.42 17.15 -12.56
N ILE A 273 5.45 16.16 -11.70
CA ILE A 273 5.30 14.73 -12.02
C ILE A 273 4.57 14.04 -10.89
N GLU A 274 3.50 13.31 -11.21
CA GLU A 274 2.76 12.48 -10.27
C GLU A 274 2.91 11.01 -10.64
N THR A 275 3.35 10.19 -9.69
CA THR A 275 3.42 8.75 -9.87
C THR A 275 2.12 8.09 -9.45
N LEU A 276 1.36 7.59 -10.42
CA LEU A 276 0.07 6.94 -10.20
C LEU A 276 0.26 5.46 -9.82
N GLY A 277 0.31 5.20 -8.53
CA GLY A 277 0.52 3.86 -7.94
C GLY A 277 1.87 3.72 -7.22
N PRO A 278 2.36 2.48 -7.02
CA PRO A 278 3.62 2.26 -6.32
C PRO A 278 4.79 2.99 -7.00
N SER A 279 5.55 3.75 -6.25
CA SER A 279 6.74 4.45 -6.73
C SER A 279 7.90 3.50 -7.04
N THR A 280 7.93 2.34 -6.40
CA THR A 280 8.95 1.31 -6.62
C THR A 280 8.33 0.14 -7.38
N PRO A 281 8.72 -0.11 -8.64
CA PRO A 281 8.31 -1.28 -9.40
C PRO A 281 8.76 -2.58 -8.73
N ALA A 282 8.04 -3.68 -9.03
CA ALA A 282 8.45 -5.00 -8.58
C ALA A 282 9.77 -5.42 -9.24
N ASN A 283 10.57 -6.21 -8.53
CA ASN A 283 11.77 -6.82 -9.13
C ASN A 283 11.39 -7.93 -10.12
N TYR A 284 12.31 -8.32 -10.99
CA TYR A 284 12.04 -9.34 -12.03
C TYR A 284 11.59 -10.69 -11.46
N ARG A 285 12.08 -11.10 -10.30
CA ARG A 285 11.65 -12.33 -9.66
C ARG A 285 10.16 -12.27 -9.31
N ASP A 286 9.71 -11.18 -8.69
CA ASP A 286 8.29 -11.00 -8.34
C ASP A 286 7.41 -10.82 -9.58
N ILE A 287 7.94 -10.19 -10.63
CA ILE A 287 7.25 -10.09 -11.92
C ILE A 287 6.98 -11.50 -12.47
N LEU A 288 8.01 -12.31 -12.61
CA LEU A 288 7.91 -13.63 -13.22
C LEU A 288 7.16 -14.65 -12.36
N THR A 289 7.36 -14.61 -11.02
CA THR A 289 6.78 -15.63 -10.12
C THR A 289 5.42 -15.29 -9.56
N LYS A 290 5.02 -13.99 -9.60
CA LYS A 290 3.75 -13.52 -9.02
C LYS A 290 2.89 -12.76 -10.02
N GLN A 291 3.43 -11.67 -10.63
CA GLN A 291 2.59 -10.78 -11.45
C GLN A 291 2.12 -11.46 -12.74
N TRP A 292 2.99 -12.19 -13.43
CA TRP A 292 2.61 -12.90 -14.66
C TRP A 292 1.61 -14.01 -14.40
N PRO A 293 1.82 -14.93 -13.44
CA PRO A 293 0.78 -15.90 -13.07
C PRO A 293 -0.55 -15.27 -12.64
N CYS A 294 -0.50 -14.19 -11.84
CA CYS A 294 -1.73 -13.48 -11.43
C CYS A 294 -2.46 -12.82 -12.62
N ALA A 295 -1.71 -12.26 -13.57
CA ALA A 295 -2.28 -11.68 -14.78
C ALA A 295 -2.98 -12.75 -15.66
N ILE A 296 -2.32 -13.89 -15.85
CA ILE A 296 -2.89 -15.05 -16.56
C ILE A 296 -4.10 -15.61 -15.79
N ALA A 297 -4.02 -15.72 -14.47
CA ALA A 297 -5.13 -16.18 -13.63
C ALA A 297 -6.38 -15.30 -13.83
N ARG A 298 -6.19 -13.99 -13.94
CA ARG A 298 -7.28 -13.06 -14.24
C ARG A 298 -7.89 -13.29 -15.62
N ASP A 299 -7.08 -13.51 -16.65
CA ASP A 299 -7.56 -13.81 -17.99
C ASP A 299 -8.33 -15.14 -18.02
N LEU A 300 -7.84 -16.17 -17.31
CA LEU A 300 -8.52 -17.46 -17.13
C LEU A 300 -9.87 -17.30 -16.41
N SER A 301 -9.95 -16.51 -15.35
CA SER A 301 -11.23 -16.25 -14.66
C SER A 301 -12.23 -15.57 -15.58
N MET A 302 -11.79 -14.64 -16.42
CA MET A 302 -12.64 -14.01 -17.44
C MET A 302 -13.09 -15.01 -18.53
N MET A 303 -12.23 -15.96 -18.91
CA MET A 303 -12.61 -17.06 -19.81
C MET A 303 -13.69 -17.95 -19.17
N ARG A 304 -13.51 -18.30 -17.90
CA ARG A 304 -14.49 -19.08 -17.12
C ARG A 304 -15.85 -18.39 -17.04
N GLU A 305 -15.88 -17.07 -16.78
CA GLU A 305 -17.13 -16.30 -16.79
C GLU A 305 -17.85 -16.43 -18.12
N GLY A 306 -17.12 -16.34 -19.23
CA GLY A 306 -17.68 -16.56 -20.57
C GLY A 306 -18.24 -17.97 -20.75
N ILE A 307 -17.53 -19.02 -20.31
CA ILE A 307 -17.96 -20.42 -20.36
C ILE A 307 -19.26 -20.64 -19.57
N LEU A 308 -19.40 -19.98 -18.43
CA LEU A 308 -20.59 -20.06 -17.57
C LEU A 308 -21.78 -19.19 -18.04
N GLY A 309 -21.72 -18.63 -19.23
CA GLY A 309 -22.82 -17.86 -19.82
C GLY A 309 -22.78 -16.35 -19.50
N GLY A 310 -21.62 -15.81 -19.08
CA GLY A 310 -21.44 -14.37 -18.86
C GLY A 310 -21.68 -13.54 -20.14
N ALA A 311 -22.25 -12.34 -19.96
CA ALA A 311 -22.45 -11.40 -21.08
C ALA A 311 -21.09 -10.90 -21.61
N GLY A 312 -20.99 -10.71 -22.95
CA GLY A 312 -19.82 -10.05 -23.56
C GLY A 312 -18.91 -10.91 -24.45
N ALA A 313 -19.13 -12.24 -24.54
CA ALA A 313 -18.29 -13.12 -25.36
C ALA A 313 -18.23 -12.70 -26.84
N ILE A 314 -19.35 -12.23 -27.40
CA ILE A 314 -19.41 -11.75 -28.80
C ILE A 314 -18.61 -10.44 -28.98
N MET A 315 -18.74 -9.51 -28.07
CA MET A 315 -18.03 -8.24 -28.11
C MET A 315 -16.51 -8.45 -28.00
N ARG A 316 -16.06 -9.35 -27.15
CA ARG A 316 -14.64 -9.72 -27.04
C ARG A 316 -14.10 -10.38 -28.30
N ALA A 317 -14.84 -11.32 -28.90
CA ALA A 317 -14.46 -11.93 -30.16
C ALA A 317 -14.30 -10.89 -31.30
N GLN A 318 -15.14 -9.88 -31.33
CA GLN A 318 -15.01 -8.77 -32.28
C GLN A 318 -13.77 -7.91 -31.98
N GLN A 319 -13.47 -7.66 -30.74
CA GLN A 319 -12.27 -6.94 -30.29
C GLN A 319 -10.99 -7.70 -30.67
N GLU A 320 -10.94 -8.98 -30.44
CA GLU A 320 -9.80 -9.85 -30.82
C GLU A 320 -9.57 -9.86 -32.33
N LEU A 321 -10.63 -9.98 -33.11
CA LEU A 321 -10.55 -9.85 -34.57
C LEU A 321 -10.03 -8.48 -35.01
N LEU A 322 -10.45 -7.43 -34.36
CA LEU A 322 -9.98 -6.08 -34.66
C LEU A 322 -8.50 -5.91 -34.31
N CYS A 323 -8.09 -6.30 -33.09
CA CYS A 323 -6.70 -6.22 -32.65
C CYS A 323 -5.77 -7.03 -33.56
N SER A 324 -6.15 -8.27 -33.89
CA SER A 324 -5.34 -9.12 -34.76
C SER A 324 -5.25 -8.58 -36.21
N SER A 325 -6.31 -7.96 -36.72
CA SER A 325 -6.31 -7.32 -38.04
C SER A 325 -5.38 -6.11 -38.08
N GLN A 326 -5.46 -5.24 -37.09
CA GLN A 326 -4.59 -4.06 -37.02
C GLN A 326 -3.14 -4.41 -36.72
N TRP A 327 -2.90 -5.41 -35.86
CA TRP A 327 -1.58 -5.96 -35.65
C TRP A 327 -0.94 -6.48 -36.95
N GLN A 328 -1.71 -7.21 -37.75
CA GLN A 328 -1.24 -7.69 -39.07
C GLN A 328 -0.91 -6.52 -40.01
N GLU A 329 -1.74 -5.49 -40.07
CA GLU A 329 -1.50 -4.30 -40.90
C GLU A 329 -0.22 -3.58 -40.43
N MET A 330 -0.06 -3.36 -39.17
CA MET A 330 1.11 -2.72 -38.57
C MET A 330 2.39 -3.53 -38.84
N THR A 331 2.38 -4.83 -38.62
CA THR A 331 3.55 -5.69 -38.81
C THR A 331 3.91 -5.89 -40.28
N ALA A 332 2.92 -5.91 -41.17
CA ALA A 332 3.15 -5.92 -42.61
C ALA A 332 3.88 -4.66 -43.10
N ALA A 333 3.51 -3.50 -42.57
CA ALA A 333 4.19 -2.23 -42.88
C ALA A 333 5.59 -2.16 -42.26
N LEU A 334 5.77 -2.66 -41.04
CA LEU A 334 7.05 -2.73 -40.34
C LEU A 334 8.05 -3.63 -41.06
N GLY A 335 7.60 -4.75 -41.63
CA GLY A 335 8.41 -5.77 -42.28
C GLY A 335 8.99 -6.78 -41.27
N TYR A 336 9.73 -7.72 -41.83
CA TYR A 336 10.37 -8.78 -41.00
C TYR A 336 11.44 -8.21 -40.09
N PRO A 337 11.60 -8.77 -38.86
CA PRO A 337 12.69 -8.41 -37.97
C PRO A 337 14.07 -8.72 -38.60
N VAL A 338 15.04 -7.87 -38.28
CA VAL A 338 16.44 -8.13 -38.62
C VAL A 338 16.98 -9.20 -37.64
N LEU A 339 17.59 -10.25 -38.21
CA LEU A 339 18.19 -11.31 -37.41
C LEU A 339 19.59 -10.89 -36.93
N ARG A 340 19.81 -10.99 -35.60
CA ARG A 340 21.08 -10.65 -34.93
C ARG A 340 21.56 -11.87 -34.12
N PRO A 341 22.16 -12.89 -34.73
CA PRO A 341 22.63 -14.07 -34.02
C PRO A 341 23.81 -13.75 -33.11
N GLY A 342 23.82 -14.38 -31.92
CA GLY A 342 24.95 -14.32 -30.98
C GLY A 342 25.05 -13.01 -30.18
N CYS A 343 23.97 -12.29 -30.02
CA CYS A 343 23.93 -11.10 -29.16
C CYS A 343 24.01 -11.49 -27.69
N SER A 344 25.11 -11.13 -27.00
CA SER A 344 25.25 -11.35 -25.56
C SER A 344 24.56 -10.22 -24.77
N HIS A 345 23.73 -10.61 -23.83
CA HIS A 345 23.16 -9.66 -22.86
C HIS A 345 24.25 -9.23 -21.86
N GLN A 346 24.50 -7.92 -21.76
CA GLN A 346 25.41 -7.33 -20.77
C GLN A 346 24.67 -6.36 -19.89
N PRO A 347 24.12 -6.82 -18.74
CA PRO A 347 23.41 -5.94 -17.85
C PRO A 347 24.36 -4.94 -17.20
N LEU A 348 23.99 -3.67 -17.18
CA LEU A 348 24.68 -2.65 -16.41
C LEU A 348 24.21 -2.71 -14.94
N PRO A 349 25.12 -2.89 -13.95
CA PRO A 349 24.74 -2.84 -12.54
C PRO A 349 24.22 -1.46 -12.18
N VAL A 350 23.02 -1.40 -11.58
CA VAL A 350 22.32 -0.13 -11.29
C VAL A 350 23.09 0.76 -10.30
N HIS A 351 23.97 0.21 -9.46
CA HIS A 351 24.78 0.99 -8.52
C HIS A 351 25.66 2.02 -9.22
N ILE A 352 26.20 1.70 -10.41
CA ILE A 352 27.02 2.63 -11.20
C ILE A 352 26.24 3.91 -11.52
N LEU A 353 24.95 3.76 -11.90
CA LEU A 353 24.08 4.93 -12.18
C LEU A 353 23.69 5.66 -10.91
N ARG A 354 23.51 4.95 -9.79
CA ARG A 354 23.21 5.56 -8.49
C ARG A 354 24.40 6.36 -7.95
N GLU A 355 25.60 5.83 -8.10
CA GLU A 355 26.84 6.53 -7.72
C GLU A 355 26.99 7.81 -8.55
N ALA A 356 26.88 7.72 -9.88
CA ALA A 356 26.94 8.89 -10.75
C ALA A 356 25.84 9.93 -10.42
N ALA A 357 24.63 9.49 -10.11
CA ALA A 357 23.55 10.40 -9.72
C ALA A 357 23.82 11.06 -8.35
N ALA A 358 24.46 10.33 -7.42
CA ALA A 358 24.81 10.86 -6.10
C ALA A 358 25.96 11.88 -6.13
N GLU A 359 26.77 11.90 -7.20
CA GLU A 359 27.81 12.91 -7.41
C GLU A 359 27.22 14.28 -7.80
N ILE A 360 25.99 14.32 -8.29
CA ILE A 360 25.29 15.57 -8.60
C ILE A 360 24.55 16.00 -7.33
N PRO A 361 25.04 17.00 -6.60
CA PRO A 361 24.27 17.52 -5.47
C PRO A 361 22.98 18.14 -6.00
N ASP A 362 21.86 17.89 -5.32
CA ASP A 362 20.63 18.66 -5.51
C ASP A 362 20.82 20.16 -5.19
N ASP A 363 22.05 20.55 -4.95
CA ASP A 363 22.54 21.80 -4.36
C ASP A 363 22.89 22.92 -5.34
N ASP A 364 22.81 22.70 -6.66
CA ASP A 364 22.84 23.81 -7.62
C ASP A 364 21.68 24.80 -7.39
N VAL A 365 20.67 24.36 -6.64
CA VAL A 365 19.61 25.21 -6.07
C VAL A 365 20.11 26.03 -4.87
N LYS A 366 21.24 25.72 -4.19
CA LYS A 366 21.70 26.42 -2.98
C LYS A 366 22.24 27.83 -3.24
N HIS A 367 22.71 28.15 -4.42
CA HIS A 367 23.24 29.48 -4.70
C HIS A 367 22.19 30.49 -5.19
N HIS A 368 21.02 30.04 -5.56
CA HIS A 368 19.88 30.87 -5.92
C HIS A 368 18.56 30.37 -5.30
N VAL A 369 18.65 29.69 -4.16
CA VAL A 369 17.46 29.61 -3.34
C VAL A 369 17.06 31.03 -3.07
N PHE A 370 15.97 31.47 -3.73
CA PHE A 370 15.09 32.42 -3.14
C PHE A 370 15.26 32.27 -1.63
N LYS A 371 15.73 33.30 -0.96
CA LYS A 371 15.36 33.54 0.41
C LYS A 371 13.81 33.63 0.40
N PHE A 372 13.12 32.50 0.25
CA PHE A 372 11.89 32.39 0.96
C PHE A 372 12.29 32.82 2.35
N CYS A 373 11.81 33.97 2.73
CA CYS A 373 11.86 34.39 4.11
C CYS A 373 11.13 33.26 4.83
N PHE A 374 11.88 32.19 5.19
CA PHE A 374 11.51 31.41 6.32
C PHE A 374 11.39 32.48 7.40
N ASN A 375 10.15 32.85 7.66
CA ASN A 375 9.82 33.55 8.87
C ASN A 375 10.66 32.86 9.92
N ARG A 376 11.42 33.60 10.73
CA ARG A 376 12.34 33.06 11.74
C ARG A 376 11.65 32.11 12.73
N GLU A 377 10.36 31.87 12.57
CA GLU A 377 9.53 30.93 13.29
C GLU A 377 9.45 29.62 12.52
N THR A 378 9.89 28.54 13.15
CA THR A 378 9.77 27.17 12.64
C THR A 378 8.28 26.85 12.46
N ASN A 379 7.77 26.93 11.23
CA ASN A 379 6.35 26.65 10.98
C ASN A 379 6.10 25.13 11.02
N ILE A 380 5.96 24.60 12.25
CA ILE A 380 5.66 23.19 12.47
C ILE A 380 4.22 22.85 12.09
N SER A 381 3.28 23.81 12.14
CA SER A 381 1.89 23.54 11.76
C SER A 381 1.76 22.98 10.35
N ALA A 382 2.63 23.39 9.42
CA ALA A 382 2.64 22.88 8.05
C ALA A 382 3.06 21.39 7.93
N CYS A 383 3.45 20.71 9.01
CA CYS A 383 3.69 19.28 8.98
C CYS A 383 2.39 18.47 8.74
N THR A 384 1.24 19.02 9.12
CA THR A 384 -0.07 18.42 8.86
C THR A 384 -0.43 18.47 7.38
N GLU A 385 -0.16 19.56 6.69
CA GLU A 385 -0.38 19.70 5.24
C GLU A 385 0.39 18.63 4.44
N TYR A 386 1.64 18.36 4.84
CA TYR A 386 2.41 17.27 4.25
C TYR A 386 1.80 15.89 4.52
N ALA A 387 1.24 15.68 5.71
CA ALA A 387 0.61 14.42 6.10
C ALA A 387 -0.78 14.23 5.46
N ASP A 388 -1.47 15.31 5.07
CA ASP A 388 -2.82 15.26 4.48
C ASP A 388 -2.88 14.47 3.18
N SER A 389 -1.75 14.30 2.50
CA SER A 389 -1.66 13.39 1.34
C SER A 389 -2.01 11.93 1.65
N GLU A 390 -1.93 11.49 2.92
CA GLU A 390 -2.42 10.18 3.36
C GLU A 390 -3.96 10.06 3.35
N LEU A 391 -4.66 11.18 3.29
CA LEU A 391 -6.11 11.28 3.41
C LEU A 391 -6.83 11.27 2.05
N CYS A 392 -6.07 11.25 0.94
CA CYS A 392 -6.65 11.24 -0.39
C CYS A 392 -7.66 10.10 -0.58
N GLY A 393 -8.90 10.46 -0.93
CA GLY A 393 -9.98 9.49 -1.17
C GLY A 393 -10.70 9.00 0.08
N ILE A 394 -10.42 9.56 1.26
CA ILE A 394 -11.17 9.24 2.49
C ILE A 394 -12.33 10.20 2.63
N ASP A 395 -13.54 9.64 2.67
CA ASP A 395 -14.77 10.38 2.94
C ASP A 395 -14.82 10.81 4.41
N PRO A 396 -15.04 12.11 4.72
CA PRO A 396 -15.18 12.61 6.09
C PRO A 396 -16.24 11.88 6.90
N ASP A 397 -17.37 11.53 6.31
CA ASP A 397 -18.45 10.81 6.99
C ASP A 397 -18.05 9.38 7.35
N CYS A 398 -17.14 8.79 6.61
CA CYS A 398 -16.61 7.46 6.87
C CYS A 398 -15.91 7.36 8.23
N VAL A 399 -15.13 8.36 8.61
CA VAL A 399 -14.39 8.40 9.90
C VAL A 399 -15.35 8.50 11.08
N ASN A 400 -16.33 9.38 11.02
CA ASN A 400 -17.34 9.51 12.07
C ASN A 400 -18.19 8.24 12.22
N LEU A 401 -18.58 7.66 11.09
CA LEU A 401 -19.35 6.42 11.08
C LEU A 401 -18.53 5.27 11.68
N PHE A 402 -17.24 5.18 11.32
CA PHE A 402 -16.32 4.19 11.86
C PHE A 402 -16.22 4.28 13.39
N VAL A 403 -15.95 5.47 13.94
CA VAL A 403 -15.84 5.67 15.39
C VAL A 403 -17.12 5.25 16.11
N GLY A 404 -18.28 5.64 15.60
CA GLY A 404 -19.57 5.28 16.21
C GLY A 404 -19.85 3.76 16.18
N LYS A 405 -19.49 3.09 15.08
CA LYS A 405 -19.65 1.62 14.96
C LYS A 405 -18.63 0.88 15.82
N LEU A 406 -17.38 1.35 15.87
CA LEU A 406 -16.33 0.77 16.70
C LEU A 406 -16.67 0.88 18.19
N ASP A 407 -17.05 2.06 18.67
CA ASP A 407 -17.50 2.28 20.05
C ASP A 407 -18.61 1.28 20.41
N LYS A 408 -19.61 1.13 19.53
CA LYS A 408 -20.72 0.19 19.75
C LYS A 408 -20.24 -1.26 19.84
N ALA A 409 -19.38 -1.71 18.96
CA ALA A 409 -18.85 -3.06 18.97
C ALA A 409 -18.03 -3.34 20.23
N VAL A 410 -17.18 -2.38 20.63
CA VAL A 410 -16.32 -2.53 21.82
C VAL A 410 -17.13 -2.50 23.11
N PHE A 411 -18.06 -1.56 23.31
CA PHE A 411 -18.91 -1.53 24.51
C PHE A 411 -19.79 -2.78 24.60
N SER A 412 -20.32 -3.26 23.46
CA SER A 412 -21.02 -4.54 23.44
C SER A 412 -20.11 -5.71 23.84
N SER A 413 -18.83 -5.72 23.41
CA SER A 413 -17.86 -6.74 23.80
C SER A 413 -17.55 -6.71 25.29
N MET A 414 -17.37 -5.52 25.88
CA MET A 414 -17.16 -5.37 27.32
C MET A 414 -18.34 -5.94 28.12
N LEU A 415 -19.56 -5.56 27.73
CA LEU A 415 -20.77 -6.00 28.40
C LEU A 415 -20.99 -7.51 28.21
N TYR A 416 -20.81 -8.04 27.03
CA TYR A 416 -20.90 -9.46 26.73
C TYR A 416 -19.90 -10.29 27.55
N ALA A 417 -18.64 -9.81 27.65
CA ALA A 417 -17.61 -10.47 28.46
C ALA A 417 -18.03 -10.58 29.95
N LEU A 418 -18.60 -9.52 30.52
CA LEU A 418 -19.12 -9.52 31.89
C LEU A 418 -20.35 -10.45 32.02
N GLN A 419 -21.25 -10.44 31.06
CA GLN A 419 -22.45 -11.30 31.07
C GLN A 419 -22.10 -12.77 30.96
N THR A 420 -21.12 -13.15 30.17
CA THR A 420 -20.64 -14.55 30.07
C THR A 420 -19.97 -15.04 31.35
N GLN A 421 -19.53 -14.13 32.22
CA GLN A 421 -19.01 -14.45 33.55
C GLN A 421 -20.13 -14.47 34.63
N GLY A 422 -21.38 -14.23 34.27
CA GLY A 422 -22.54 -14.32 35.19
C GLY A 422 -22.91 -13.03 35.91
N VAL A 423 -22.34 -11.89 35.51
CA VAL A 423 -22.71 -10.57 36.07
C VAL A 423 -23.45 -9.73 35.02
N LEU A 424 -24.30 -8.82 35.46
CA LEU A 424 -25.10 -7.92 34.61
C LEU A 424 -25.99 -8.68 33.58
N THR A 425 -26.47 -9.86 33.96
CA THR A 425 -27.26 -10.76 33.10
C THR A 425 -28.76 -10.45 33.14
N SER A 426 -29.23 -9.59 34.07
CA SER A 426 -30.63 -9.20 34.23
C SER A 426 -30.75 -7.69 34.39
N ARG A 427 -31.80 -7.11 33.83
CA ARG A 427 -32.13 -5.68 33.99
C ARG A 427 -32.58 -5.32 35.39
N GLU A 428 -33.16 -6.29 36.10
CA GLU A 428 -33.80 -6.04 37.42
C GLU A 428 -32.78 -6.18 38.56
N ARG A 429 -31.70 -6.91 38.36
CA ARG A 429 -30.71 -7.16 39.41
C ARG A 429 -29.68 -6.06 39.47
N GLU A 430 -29.44 -5.53 40.68
CA GLU A 430 -28.33 -4.62 40.96
C GLU A 430 -27.09 -5.45 41.39
N TYR A 431 -25.94 -5.04 40.90
CA TYR A 431 -24.63 -5.67 41.19
C TYR A 431 -23.70 -4.60 41.75
N SER A 432 -23.07 -4.86 42.90
CA SER A 432 -22.02 -3.98 43.41
C SER A 432 -20.74 -4.13 42.63
N THR A 433 -19.89 -3.10 42.61
CA THR A 433 -18.56 -3.17 41.97
C THR A 433 -17.77 -4.38 42.48
N GLY A 434 -17.76 -4.63 43.79
CA GLY A 434 -17.06 -5.74 44.41
C GLY A 434 -17.59 -7.10 43.95
N GLU A 435 -18.90 -7.25 43.81
CA GLU A 435 -19.55 -8.46 43.30
C GLU A 435 -19.15 -8.69 41.84
N ILE A 436 -19.20 -7.65 40.99
CA ILE A 436 -18.81 -7.74 39.57
C ILE A 436 -17.35 -8.22 39.45
N LEU A 437 -16.43 -7.60 40.16
CA LEU A 437 -15.00 -7.93 40.11
C LEU A 437 -14.71 -9.36 40.60
N SER A 438 -15.43 -9.79 41.64
CA SER A 438 -15.26 -11.13 42.23
C SER A 438 -15.82 -12.22 41.32
N VAL A 439 -17.07 -12.08 40.88
CA VAL A 439 -17.76 -13.07 40.06
C VAL A 439 -17.13 -13.17 38.66
N SER A 440 -16.72 -12.04 38.07
CA SER A 440 -15.99 -12.02 36.79
C SER A 440 -14.56 -12.51 36.89
N ASN A 441 -14.10 -12.99 38.07
CA ASN A 441 -12.75 -13.49 38.29
C ASN A 441 -11.65 -12.53 37.81
N THR A 442 -11.87 -11.22 38.01
CA THR A 442 -10.95 -10.18 37.54
C THR A 442 -9.68 -10.16 38.40
N ALA A 443 -8.51 -10.34 37.76
CA ALA A 443 -7.22 -10.26 38.44
C ALA A 443 -7.00 -8.89 39.12
N LEU A 444 -6.40 -8.85 40.30
CA LEU A 444 -6.23 -7.64 41.10
C LEU A 444 -5.61 -6.48 40.31
N ARG A 445 -4.59 -6.81 39.47
CA ARG A 445 -3.92 -5.82 38.60
C ARG A 445 -4.81 -5.22 37.52
N HIS A 446 -5.92 -5.85 37.15
CA HIS A 446 -6.85 -5.41 36.10
C HIS A 446 -8.14 -4.79 36.67
N GLN A 447 -8.36 -4.82 37.98
CA GLN A 447 -9.60 -4.31 38.59
C GLN A 447 -9.85 -2.84 38.29
N TYR A 448 -8.80 -2.01 38.26
CA TYR A 448 -8.93 -0.60 37.92
C TYR A 448 -9.47 -0.39 36.48
N LEU A 449 -9.05 -1.24 35.55
CA LEU A 449 -9.49 -1.21 34.16
C LEU A 449 -10.97 -1.61 34.03
N ILE A 450 -11.38 -2.66 34.75
CA ILE A 450 -12.79 -3.08 34.75
C ILE A 450 -13.68 -2.04 35.43
N MET A 451 -13.21 -1.39 36.50
CA MET A 451 -13.93 -0.25 37.09
C MET A 451 -14.09 0.90 36.08
N ARG A 452 -13.07 1.16 35.24
CA ARG A 452 -13.19 2.13 34.16
C ARG A 452 -14.21 1.71 33.10
N TRP A 453 -14.25 0.42 32.72
CA TRP A 453 -15.28 -0.11 31.83
C TRP A 453 -16.71 0.16 32.36
N LEU A 454 -16.94 -0.16 33.64
CA LEU A 454 -18.24 0.05 34.28
C LEU A 454 -18.65 1.53 34.26
N ALA A 455 -17.71 2.43 34.50
CA ALA A 455 -17.95 3.86 34.43
C ALA A 455 -18.33 4.28 32.99
N LEU A 456 -17.56 3.87 31.98
CA LEU A 456 -17.81 4.17 30.58
C LEU A 456 -19.13 3.59 30.09
N LEU A 457 -19.42 2.33 30.40
CA LEU A 457 -20.69 1.68 30.04
C LEU A 457 -21.89 2.45 30.63
N SER A 458 -21.73 2.99 31.85
CA SER A 458 -22.75 3.85 32.46
C SER A 458 -22.83 5.23 31.80
N GLU A 459 -21.71 5.88 31.55
CA GLU A 459 -21.61 7.18 30.87
C GLU A 459 -22.24 7.13 29.46
N ARG A 460 -22.11 5.98 28.77
CA ARG A 460 -22.62 5.74 27.42
C ARG A 460 -24.03 5.12 27.38
N GLY A 461 -24.65 4.91 28.56
CA GLY A 461 -26.05 4.45 28.67
C GLY A 461 -26.26 2.95 28.40
N TYR A 462 -25.21 2.13 28.41
CA TYR A 462 -25.34 0.66 28.32
C TYR A 462 -25.82 0.02 29.60
N LEU A 463 -25.65 0.71 30.75
CA LEU A 463 -26.15 0.34 32.06
C LEU A 463 -26.39 1.59 32.91
N LYS A 464 -27.13 1.46 34.00
CA LYS A 464 -27.36 2.53 34.96
C LYS A 464 -26.50 2.33 36.20
N ARG A 465 -26.19 3.42 36.89
CA ARG A 465 -25.38 3.43 38.12
C ARG A 465 -26.14 4.14 39.26
N ARG A 466 -26.09 3.53 40.45
CA ARG A 466 -26.55 4.14 41.70
C ARG A 466 -25.45 3.90 42.75
N GLY A 467 -24.69 4.95 43.04
CA GLY A 467 -23.54 4.81 43.96
C GLY A 467 -22.50 3.83 43.44
N ASP A 468 -22.32 2.74 44.18
CA ASP A 468 -21.41 1.63 43.83
C ASP A 468 -22.10 0.47 43.11
N HIS A 469 -23.38 0.60 42.78
CA HIS A 469 -24.16 -0.47 42.14
C HIS A 469 -24.47 -0.13 40.67
N PHE A 470 -24.47 -1.17 39.85
CA PHE A 470 -24.78 -1.13 38.43
C PHE A 470 -25.95 -2.06 38.11
N TYR A 471 -26.85 -1.59 37.24
CA TYR A 471 -28.10 -2.27 36.90
C TYR A 471 -28.64 -1.84 35.52
N ASP A 472 -29.73 -2.43 35.08
CA ASP A 472 -30.45 -2.14 33.82
C ASP A 472 -29.55 -2.39 32.58
N ALA A 473 -28.70 -3.40 32.64
CA ALA A 473 -27.88 -3.78 31.50
C ALA A 473 -28.73 -4.53 30.45
N GLY A 474 -28.67 -4.11 29.23
CA GLY A 474 -29.24 -4.85 28.09
C GLY A 474 -28.51 -6.17 27.86
N VAL A 475 -29.25 -7.21 27.43
CA VAL A 475 -28.63 -8.49 27.06
C VAL A 475 -27.94 -8.35 25.72
N VAL A 476 -26.67 -8.73 25.64
CA VAL A 476 -25.90 -8.80 24.39
C VAL A 476 -25.77 -10.26 23.97
N THR A 477 -26.21 -10.61 22.75
CA THR A 477 -26.04 -11.95 22.20
C THR A 477 -24.76 -12.03 21.36
N ARG A 478 -24.29 -13.26 21.14
CA ARG A 478 -23.13 -13.49 20.27
C ARG A 478 -23.38 -13.02 18.83
N GLU A 479 -24.60 -13.21 18.33
CA GLU A 479 -25.02 -12.76 16.99
C GLU A 479 -24.95 -11.24 16.87
N MET A 480 -25.55 -10.51 17.84
CA MET A 480 -25.47 -9.05 17.88
C MET A 480 -24.01 -8.55 17.88
N LEU A 481 -23.13 -9.23 18.62
CA LEU A 481 -21.73 -8.86 18.69
C LEU A 481 -21.03 -9.09 17.34
N GLN A 482 -21.29 -10.21 16.68
CA GLN A 482 -20.79 -10.50 15.34
C GLN A 482 -21.24 -9.45 14.32
N ASP A 483 -22.52 -9.07 14.35
CA ASP A 483 -23.06 -8.03 13.46
C ASP A 483 -22.39 -6.68 13.69
N HIS A 484 -22.14 -6.31 14.95
CA HIS A 484 -21.46 -5.07 15.27
C HIS A 484 -20.03 -5.06 14.73
N TRP A 485 -19.24 -6.13 14.92
CA TRP A 485 -17.89 -6.24 14.40
C TRP A 485 -17.84 -6.31 12.87
N ASN A 486 -18.78 -7.00 12.24
CA ASN A 486 -18.89 -7.03 10.78
C ASN A 486 -19.15 -5.63 10.20
N ALA A 487 -20.00 -4.85 10.85
CA ALA A 487 -20.28 -3.47 10.43
C ALA A 487 -19.05 -2.55 10.56
N VAL A 488 -18.20 -2.75 11.59
CA VAL A 488 -16.92 -2.04 11.73
C VAL A 488 -15.96 -2.44 10.62
N ARG A 489 -15.79 -3.74 10.37
CA ARG A 489 -14.88 -4.31 9.36
C ARG A 489 -15.20 -3.78 7.97
N GLN A 490 -16.47 -3.69 7.59
CA GLN A 490 -16.91 -3.17 6.28
C GLN A 490 -16.46 -1.73 6.02
N ILE A 491 -16.28 -0.92 7.07
CA ILE A 491 -15.81 0.47 6.93
C ILE A 491 -14.30 0.53 6.95
N TRP A 492 -13.67 -0.29 7.78
CA TRP A 492 -12.22 -0.27 8.00
C TRP A 492 -11.41 -0.88 6.86
N ASP A 493 -11.78 -2.11 6.46
CA ASP A 493 -10.93 -2.95 5.60
C ASP A 493 -10.60 -2.30 4.25
N GLY A 494 -9.31 -2.07 4.03
CA GLY A 494 -8.76 -1.51 2.81
C GLY A 494 -8.98 -0.01 2.59
N ARG A 495 -9.68 0.67 3.53
CA ARG A 495 -9.93 2.13 3.49
C ARG A 495 -9.13 2.87 4.56
N LEU A 496 -9.35 2.49 5.82
CA LEU A 496 -8.74 3.16 6.97
C LEU A 496 -7.51 2.41 7.50
N GLY A 497 -7.32 1.14 7.11
CA GLY A 497 -6.18 0.34 7.51
C GLY A 497 -6.26 -1.11 7.04
N SER A 498 -5.35 -1.93 7.53
CA SER A 498 -5.29 -3.36 7.25
C SER A 498 -6.38 -4.12 7.98
N SER A 499 -6.89 -5.20 7.36
CA SER A 499 -7.83 -6.15 7.99
C SER A 499 -7.25 -6.79 9.26
N LEU A 500 -5.93 -6.92 9.35
CA LEU A 500 -5.24 -7.45 10.53
C LEU A 500 -5.49 -6.62 11.80
N THR A 501 -5.74 -5.31 11.67
CA THR A 501 -6.15 -4.48 12.81
C THR A 501 -7.48 -4.96 13.40
N MET A 502 -8.45 -5.26 12.54
CA MET A 502 -9.75 -5.78 12.98
C MET A 502 -9.63 -7.20 13.51
N ASP A 503 -8.82 -8.06 12.89
CA ASP A 503 -8.54 -9.41 13.39
C ASP A 503 -7.96 -9.37 14.81
N TYR A 504 -7.01 -8.46 15.06
CA TYR A 504 -6.44 -8.25 16.39
C TYR A 504 -7.48 -7.79 17.42
N LEU A 505 -8.29 -6.79 17.08
CA LEU A 505 -9.31 -6.25 18.01
C LEU A 505 -10.39 -7.29 18.31
N ILE A 506 -10.87 -8.01 17.30
CA ILE A 506 -11.89 -9.07 17.46
C ILE A 506 -11.31 -10.21 18.30
N SER A 507 -10.07 -10.65 18.04
CA SER A 507 -9.41 -11.68 18.84
C SER A 507 -9.26 -11.28 20.32
N ASN A 508 -8.93 -10.01 20.59
CA ASN A 508 -8.93 -9.52 21.98
C ASN A 508 -10.34 -9.52 22.58
N ALA A 509 -11.35 -9.05 21.85
CA ALA A 509 -12.74 -9.01 22.31
C ALA A 509 -13.26 -10.41 22.67
N GLU A 510 -12.91 -11.44 21.90
CA GLU A 510 -13.27 -12.84 22.17
C GLU A 510 -12.56 -13.42 23.39
N GLN A 511 -11.39 -12.91 23.72
CA GLN A 511 -10.57 -13.39 24.83
C GLN A 511 -10.64 -12.51 26.09
N LEU A 512 -11.58 -11.57 26.15
CA LEU A 512 -11.72 -10.66 27.32
C LEU A 512 -11.79 -11.38 28.66
N PRO A 513 -12.57 -12.47 28.84
CA PRO A 513 -12.58 -13.19 30.12
C PRO A 513 -11.20 -13.73 30.55
N GLN A 514 -10.39 -14.18 29.60
CA GLN A 514 -9.03 -14.67 29.86
C GLN A 514 -8.06 -13.52 30.15
N LEU A 515 -8.21 -12.39 29.44
CA LEU A 515 -7.45 -11.16 29.70
C LEU A 515 -7.79 -10.60 31.08
N MET A 516 -9.07 -10.48 31.43
CA MET A 516 -9.54 -9.99 32.74
C MET A 516 -8.98 -10.83 33.89
N SER A 517 -9.01 -12.16 33.75
CA SER A 517 -8.48 -13.07 34.78
C SER A 517 -6.97 -13.18 34.79
N GLY A 518 -6.27 -12.59 33.82
CA GLY A 518 -4.81 -12.69 33.69
C GLY A 518 -4.29 -14.02 33.17
N LYS A 519 -5.17 -14.94 32.75
CA LYS A 519 -4.81 -16.23 32.13
C LYS A 519 -4.20 -16.03 30.76
N GLN A 520 -4.64 -15.03 30.02
CA GLN A 520 -4.07 -14.59 28.75
C GLN A 520 -3.33 -13.28 28.96
N GLN A 521 -2.17 -13.14 28.34
CA GLN A 521 -1.41 -11.89 28.32
C GLN A 521 -1.70 -11.15 27.02
N ALA A 522 -2.07 -9.87 27.08
CA ALA A 522 -2.37 -9.07 25.91
C ALA A 522 -1.17 -8.90 24.94
N ALA A 523 0.06 -8.90 25.50
CA ALA A 523 1.27 -8.88 24.68
C ALA A 523 1.39 -10.08 23.74
N LEU A 524 0.94 -11.26 24.15
CA LEU A 524 0.96 -12.47 23.31
C LEU A 524 -0.10 -12.44 22.20
N LEU A 525 -1.14 -11.62 22.35
CA LEU A 525 -2.13 -11.39 21.30
C LEU A 525 -1.64 -10.37 20.29
N LEU A 526 -0.85 -9.38 20.71
CA LEU A 526 -0.25 -8.38 19.84
C LEU A 526 0.97 -8.95 19.08
N PHE A 527 1.73 -9.82 19.72
CA PHE A 527 2.95 -10.45 19.18
C PHE A 527 2.83 -11.97 19.20
N PRO A 528 1.88 -12.59 18.49
CA PRO A 528 1.69 -14.04 18.50
C PRO A 528 2.95 -14.73 17.97
N GLU A 529 3.54 -15.62 18.77
CA GLU A 529 4.79 -16.32 18.42
C GLU A 529 5.96 -15.39 18.07
N GLY A 530 5.96 -14.17 18.61
CA GLY A 530 6.96 -13.13 18.29
C GLY A 530 6.79 -12.45 16.92
N ARG A 531 5.70 -12.71 16.19
CA ARG A 531 5.40 -12.05 14.91
C ARG A 531 4.94 -10.63 15.13
N MET A 532 5.24 -9.76 14.15
CA MET A 532 4.98 -8.32 14.21
C MET A 532 3.75 -7.88 13.39
N ASP A 533 2.99 -8.82 12.81
CA ASP A 533 1.94 -8.52 11.82
C ASP A 533 0.87 -7.57 12.37
N TYR A 534 0.34 -7.88 13.56
CA TYR A 534 -0.67 -7.04 14.21
C TYR A 534 -0.12 -5.68 14.66
N ALA A 535 1.11 -5.67 15.17
CA ALA A 535 1.76 -4.41 15.55
C ALA A 535 2.04 -3.53 14.33
N ASN A 536 2.45 -4.11 13.19
CA ASN A 536 2.62 -3.39 11.93
C ASN A 536 1.28 -2.83 11.42
N ALA A 537 0.21 -3.62 11.47
CA ALA A 537 -1.13 -3.17 11.09
C ALA A 537 -1.59 -1.96 11.92
N LEU A 538 -1.34 -1.97 13.23
CA LEU A 538 -1.72 -0.88 14.15
C LEU A 538 -0.84 0.36 13.99
N TYR A 539 0.49 0.19 13.96
CA TYR A 539 1.44 1.30 14.12
C TYR A 539 2.01 1.82 12.79
N ARG A 540 1.78 1.10 11.66
CA ARG A 540 2.24 1.49 10.32
C ARG A 540 1.13 1.65 9.29
N GLU A 541 0.11 0.77 9.33
CA GLU A 541 -0.87 0.66 8.25
C GLU A 541 -2.18 1.38 8.54
N ALA A 542 -2.53 1.56 9.82
CA ALA A 542 -3.69 2.35 10.22
C ALA A 542 -3.55 3.81 9.77
N ILE A 543 -4.63 4.40 9.28
CA ILE A 543 -4.63 5.78 8.73
C ILE A 543 -4.06 6.81 9.69
N THR A 544 -4.42 6.72 10.98
CA THR A 544 -3.88 7.60 12.02
C THR A 544 -2.38 7.43 12.19
N ALA A 545 -1.89 6.19 12.17
CA ALA A 545 -0.46 5.90 12.31
C ALA A 545 0.33 6.45 11.12
N ARG A 546 -0.13 6.21 9.89
CA ARG A 546 0.49 6.75 8.67
C ARG A 546 0.54 8.28 8.72
N TYR A 547 -0.59 8.90 9.01
CA TYR A 547 -0.70 10.35 9.09
C TYR A 547 0.24 10.95 10.15
N LEU A 548 0.18 10.45 11.39
CA LEU A 548 0.97 10.99 12.49
C LEU A 548 2.46 10.75 12.31
N ASN A 549 2.88 9.56 11.86
CA ASN A 549 4.29 9.26 11.58
C ASN A 549 4.83 10.17 10.46
N LYS A 550 4.02 10.42 9.42
CA LYS A 550 4.39 11.33 8.32
C LYS A 550 4.51 12.78 8.80
N ALA A 551 3.55 13.26 9.60
CA ALA A 551 3.62 14.59 10.18
C ALA A 551 4.82 14.77 11.12
N VAL A 552 5.12 13.78 11.98
CA VAL A 552 6.32 13.79 12.83
C VAL A 552 7.58 13.85 11.98
N SER A 553 7.67 13.07 10.90
CA SER A 553 8.84 13.06 10.03
C SER A 553 9.10 14.42 9.38
N GLU A 554 8.06 15.11 8.93
CA GLU A 554 8.15 16.46 8.38
C GLU A 554 8.53 17.48 9.45
N ALA A 555 7.95 17.39 10.65
CA ALA A 555 8.31 18.25 11.77
C ALA A 555 9.80 18.14 12.12
N VAL A 556 10.35 16.92 12.16
CA VAL A 556 11.77 16.67 12.41
C VAL A 556 12.67 17.34 11.36
N VAL A 557 12.32 17.21 10.08
CA VAL A 557 13.08 17.85 8.98
C VAL A 557 13.02 19.38 9.09
N ARG A 558 11.86 19.95 9.37
CA ARG A 558 11.68 21.41 9.54
C ARG A 558 12.47 21.97 10.72
N ILE A 559 12.45 21.27 11.85
CA ILE A 559 13.24 21.66 13.03
C ILE A 559 14.74 21.60 12.71
N GLY A 560 15.20 20.53 12.06
CA GLY A 560 16.59 20.39 11.65
C GLY A 560 17.05 21.49 10.70
N ALA A 561 16.23 21.81 9.71
CA ALA A 561 16.48 22.91 8.78
C ALA A 561 16.54 24.28 9.48
N ALA A 562 15.61 24.54 10.40
CA ALA A 562 15.59 25.78 11.19
C ALA A 562 16.78 25.90 12.13
N LYS A 563 17.23 24.81 12.75
CA LYS A 563 18.47 24.78 13.56
C LYS A 563 19.69 25.18 12.71
N LYS A 564 19.81 24.62 11.51
CA LYS A 564 20.93 24.91 10.60
C LYS A 564 20.92 26.35 10.08
N ALA A 565 19.74 26.93 9.90
CA ALA A 565 19.59 28.32 9.45
C ALA A 565 19.78 29.36 10.57
N ALA A 566 19.96 28.94 11.82
CA ALA A 566 20.16 29.85 12.95
C ALA A 566 21.52 30.59 12.82
N PRO A 567 21.59 31.92 13.11
CA PRO A 567 22.83 32.69 12.98
C PRO A 567 24.00 32.19 13.84
N ASP A 568 23.67 31.53 14.96
CA ASP A 568 24.62 31.00 15.94
C ASP A 568 24.93 29.52 15.70
N ALA A 569 24.48 28.94 14.58
CA ALA A 569 24.71 27.53 14.28
C ALA A 569 26.20 27.31 13.96
N GLU A 570 26.94 26.66 14.86
CA GLU A 570 28.25 26.10 14.53
C GLU A 570 28.08 25.08 13.41
N SER A 571 28.78 25.27 12.31
CA SER A 571 28.57 24.56 11.05
C SER A 571 28.78 23.04 11.13
N GLU A 572 29.29 22.52 12.24
CA GLU A 572 29.69 21.12 12.42
C GLU A 572 28.89 20.31 13.46
N GLU A 573 28.07 20.96 14.29
CA GLU A 573 27.29 20.22 15.28
C GLU A 573 26.17 19.36 14.65
N PRO A 574 26.04 18.07 15.04
CA PRO A 574 24.97 17.22 14.54
C PRO A 574 23.61 17.65 15.07
N LEU A 575 22.55 17.35 14.30
CA LEU A 575 21.19 17.35 14.80
C LEU A 575 21.00 16.12 15.70
N ARG A 576 20.84 16.37 16.99
CA ARG A 576 20.71 15.30 18.01
C ARG A 576 19.25 14.97 18.24
N ILE A 577 18.87 13.78 17.84
CA ILE A 577 17.50 13.27 17.95
C ILE A 577 17.47 12.13 18.96
N LEU A 578 16.57 12.21 19.93
CA LEU A 578 16.30 11.17 20.90
C LEU A 578 14.87 10.62 20.67
N GLU A 579 14.73 9.37 20.33
CA GLU A 579 13.44 8.69 20.27
C GLU A 579 13.25 7.81 21.51
N ILE A 580 12.19 8.09 22.26
CA ILE A 580 11.83 7.39 23.50
C ILE A 580 10.73 6.39 23.22
N GLY A 581 10.93 5.12 23.66
CA GLY A 581 9.94 4.06 23.51
C GLY A 581 9.62 3.77 22.04
N ALA A 582 10.64 3.71 21.22
CA ALA A 582 10.52 3.59 19.77
C ALA A 582 9.82 2.29 19.29
N GLY A 583 9.74 1.27 20.16
CA GLY A 583 9.00 0.03 19.96
C GLY A 583 9.41 -0.67 18.65
N THR A 584 8.42 -0.92 17.80
CA THR A 584 8.63 -1.57 16.50
C THR A 584 9.38 -0.68 15.49
N GLY A 585 9.71 0.58 15.82
CA GLY A 585 10.34 1.54 14.94
C GLY A 585 9.40 2.10 13.85
N ALA A 586 8.12 2.15 14.11
CA ALA A 586 7.14 2.59 13.10
C ALA A 586 7.33 4.06 12.70
N THR A 587 7.56 4.95 13.66
CA THR A 587 7.87 6.36 13.42
C THR A 587 9.27 6.50 12.81
N THR A 588 10.25 5.75 13.35
CA THR A 588 11.63 5.73 12.83
C THR A 588 11.68 5.39 11.35
N ASP A 589 10.86 4.44 10.86
CA ASP A 589 10.80 4.02 9.46
C ASP A 589 10.40 5.14 8.49
N VAL A 590 9.66 6.11 8.97
CA VAL A 590 9.22 7.27 8.17
C VAL A 590 10.21 8.43 8.34
N VAL A 591 10.81 8.58 9.53
CA VAL A 591 11.78 9.65 9.84
C VAL A 591 13.14 9.39 9.17
N VAL A 592 13.67 8.15 9.26
CA VAL A 592 15.03 7.82 8.76
C VAL A 592 15.21 8.08 7.26
N PRO A 593 14.29 7.67 6.35
CA PRO A 593 14.44 8.00 4.94
C PRO A 593 14.49 9.52 4.66
N ARG A 594 13.70 10.30 5.39
CA ARG A 594 13.68 11.76 5.29
C ARG A 594 15.00 12.38 5.77
N LEU A 595 15.54 11.85 6.87
CA LEU A 595 16.83 12.27 7.39
C LEU A 595 17.99 11.87 6.47
N LYS A 596 17.93 10.70 5.80
CA LYS A 596 18.94 10.30 4.80
C LYS A 596 19.02 11.29 3.65
N VAL A 597 17.88 11.76 3.15
CA VAL A 597 17.82 12.82 2.14
C VAL A 597 18.43 14.13 2.67
N SER A 598 18.22 14.43 3.95
CA SER A 598 18.73 15.65 4.60
C SER A 598 20.17 15.52 5.12
N ALA A 599 20.80 14.34 5.06
CA ALA A 599 22.14 14.08 5.58
C ALA A 599 23.25 14.91 4.89
N GLY A 600 23.00 15.40 3.66
CA GLY A 600 23.85 16.38 2.99
C GLY A 600 23.73 17.80 3.56
N ILE A 601 22.67 18.12 4.31
CA ILE A 601 22.38 19.44 4.84
C ILE A 601 22.94 19.60 6.26
N PHE A 602 22.80 18.57 7.11
CA PHE A 602 23.28 18.56 8.49
C PHE A 602 23.73 17.16 8.92
N LYS A 603 24.74 17.11 9.79
CA LYS A 603 25.15 15.86 10.45
C LYS A 603 24.02 15.40 11.36
N ILE A 604 23.84 14.08 11.54
CA ILE A 604 22.78 13.49 12.34
C ILE A 604 23.40 12.64 13.45
N ASP A 605 22.83 12.72 14.63
CA ASP A 605 23.05 11.80 15.75
C ASP A 605 21.69 11.36 16.29
N TYR A 606 21.29 10.13 15.98
CA TYR A 606 19.97 9.59 16.34
C TYR A 606 20.12 8.52 17.39
N LEU A 607 19.52 8.72 18.55
CA LEU A 607 19.49 7.76 19.64
C LEU A 607 18.10 7.11 19.72
N PHE A 608 18.00 5.87 19.25
CA PHE A 608 16.82 5.02 19.33
C PHE A 608 16.78 4.35 20.70
N THR A 609 15.72 4.54 21.49
CA THR A 609 15.60 3.93 22.82
C THR A 609 14.29 3.19 23.02
N ASP A 610 14.36 2.09 23.78
CA ASP A 610 13.21 1.32 24.23
C ASP A 610 13.55 0.59 25.52
N VAL A 611 12.55 0.18 26.29
CA VAL A 611 12.74 -0.65 27.49
C VAL A 611 13.04 -2.11 27.14
N SER A 612 12.68 -2.54 25.94
CA SER A 612 12.78 -3.92 25.46
C SER A 612 14.01 -4.16 24.58
N ASN A 613 14.88 -5.08 25.01
CA ASN A 613 15.99 -5.56 24.17
C ASN A 613 15.53 -6.22 22.86
N PHE A 614 14.31 -6.77 22.82
CA PHE A 614 13.74 -7.38 21.63
C PHE A 614 13.59 -6.36 20.50
N PHE A 615 13.02 -5.19 20.79
CA PHE A 615 12.88 -4.11 19.81
C PHE A 615 14.23 -3.50 19.41
N LEU A 616 15.13 -3.33 20.37
CA LEU A 616 16.47 -2.80 20.08
C LEU A 616 17.27 -3.72 19.16
N ALA A 617 17.16 -5.04 19.33
CA ALA A 617 17.84 -6.01 18.45
C ALA A 617 17.29 -5.96 17.02
N ALA A 618 15.96 -5.92 16.86
CA ALA A 618 15.31 -5.78 15.57
C ALA A 618 15.68 -4.46 14.88
N ALA A 619 15.72 -3.35 15.64
CA ALA A 619 16.06 -2.05 15.11
C ALA A 619 17.54 -1.97 14.67
N ARG A 620 18.48 -2.58 15.41
CA ARG A 620 19.90 -2.63 15.00
C ARG A 620 20.09 -3.32 13.65
N GLU A 621 19.39 -4.41 13.41
CA GLU A 621 19.47 -5.11 12.11
C GLU A 621 18.80 -4.29 11.00
N ARG A 622 17.66 -3.68 11.30
CA ARG A 622 16.89 -2.90 10.33
C ARG A 622 17.59 -1.64 9.85
N PHE A 623 18.28 -0.94 10.76
CA PHE A 623 18.93 0.35 10.51
C PHE A 623 20.46 0.25 10.48
N LYS A 624 21.02 -0.93 10.22
CA LYS A 624 22.47 -1.18 10.18
C LYS A 624 23.22 -0.28 9.18
N ASP A 625 22.54 0.18 8.13
CA ASP A 625 23.08 1.08 7.10
C ASP A 625 23.03 2.57 7.51
N CYS A 626 22.70 2.86 8.78
CA CYS A 626 22.64 4.21 9.33
C CYS A 626 23.73 4.38 10.41
N PRO A 627 24.98 4.71 10.07
CA PRO A 627 26.09 4.78 11.03
C PRO A 627 25.93 5.85 12.12
N TRP A 628 25.02 6.80 11.90
CA TRP A 628 24.65 7.85 12.84
C TRP A 628 23.54 7.45 13.82
N MET A 629 23.04 6.19 13.75
CA MET A 629 22.07 5.66 14.71
C MET A 629 22.76 4.91 15.85
N ARG A 630 22.31 5.22 17.04
CA ARG A 630 22.71 4.57 18.30
C ARG A 630 21.50 3.96 18.97
N PHE A 631 21.69 2.87 19.73
CA PHE A 631 20.61 2.11 20.34
C PHE A 631 20.88 1.90 21.82
N ARG A 632 19.91 2.22 22.67
CA ARG A 632 20.05 2.13 24.13
C ARG A 632 18.75 1.73 24.81
N ILE A 633 18.86 1.02 25.95
CA ILE A 633 17.73 0.81 26.86
C ILE A 633 17.45 2.13 27.58
N ALA A 634 16.15 2.53 27.61
CA ALA A 634 15.67 3.61 28.45
C ALA A 634 14.25 3.32 28.94
N ASP A 635 14.04 3.56 30.23
CA ASP A 635 12.79 3.36 30.94
C ASP A 635 12.18 4.74 31.25
N ILE A 636 10.97 4.99 30.77
CA ILE A 636 10.29 6.28 30.90
C ILE A 636 9.92 6.63 32.36
N ASP A 637 9.79 5.63 33.21
CA ASP A 637 9.46 5.81 34.62
C ASP A 637 10.68 6.11 35.51
N LYS A 638 11.89 6.06 34.94
CA LYS A 638 13.15 6.34 35.63
C LYS A 638 13.77 7.65 35.18
N ASP A 639 14.59 8.26 36.03
CA ASP A 639 15.34 9.46 35.68
C ASP A 639 16.34 9.19 34.54
N PHE A 640 16.23 9.90 33.43
CA PHE A 640 17.04 9.68 32.23
C PHE A 640 18.52 9.99 32.44
N ILE A 641 18.85 10.93 33.34
CA ILE A 641 20.24 11.27 33.67
C ILE A 641 20.90 10.11 34.44
N GLN A 642 20.16 9.50 35.37
CA GLN A 642 20.65 8.31 36.11
C GLN A 642 20.78 7.12 35.16
N GLN A 643 20.05 7.05 34.08
CA GLN A 643 20.21 6.06 33.04
C GLN A 643 21.37 6.43 32.07
N GLY A 644 22.10 7.51 32.31
CA GLY A 644 23.31 7.95 31.61
C GLY A 644 23.02 8.74 30.33
N LEU A 645 21.84 9.34 30.18
CA LEU A 645 21.62 10.43 29.21
C LEU A 645 22.12 11.74 29.83
N GLN A 646 22.59 12.65 29.01
CA GLN A 646 23.08 13.94 29.49
C GLN A 646 21.96 14.99 29.46
N ALA A 647 21.96 15.90 30.40
CA ALA A 647 21.08 17.08 30.35
C ALA A 647 21.42 17.91 29.09
N GLU A 648 20.40 18.53 28.50
CA GLU A 648 20.53 19.41 27.33
C GLU A 648 21.31 18.79 26.17
N SER A 649 21.09 17.49 25.93
CA SER A 649 21.79 16.71 24.92
C SER A 649 20.99 16.39 23.66
N ALA A 650 19.69 16.71 23.63
CA ALA A 650 18.81 16.46 22.49
C ALA A 650 18.24 17.77 21.94
N ASP A 651 18.30 17.95 20.64
CA ASP A 651 17.65 19.04 19.92
C ASP A 651 16.18 18.72 19.64
N ILE A 652 15.89 17.44 19.38
CA ILE A 652 14.55 16.91 19.14
C ILE A 652 14.37 15.66 20.00
N ILE A 653 13.24 15.58 20.70
CA ILE A 653 12.79 14.35 21.34
C ILE A 653 11.51 13.88 20.64
N ILE A 654 11.46 12.62 20.23
CA ILE A 654 10.27 11.96 19.67
C ILE A 654 9.75 10.98 20.69
N ALA A 655 8.46 11.03 21.00
CA ALA A 655 7.77 10.11 21.89
C ALA A 655 6.40 9.75 21.29
N ALA A 656 6.37 8.67 20.49
CA ALA A 656 5.20 8.29 19.73
C ALA A 656 4.44 7.14 20.40
N GLY A 657 3.28 7.44 21.01
CA GLY A 657 2.39 6.47 21.65
C GLY A 657 2.99 5.77 22.88
N VAL A 658 3.89 6.43 23.59
CA VAL A 658 4.63 5.83 24.70
C VAL A 658 4.37 6.50 26.04
N ILE A 659 4.15 7.81 26.06
CA ILE A 659 4.04 8.58 27.33
C ILE A 659 2.78 8.20 28.10
N ASN A 660 1.71 7.78 27.42
CA ASN A 660 0.50 7.26 28.05
C ASN A 660 0.75 6.01 28.95
N ASN A 661 1.85 5.28 28.71
CA ASN A 661 2.26 4.14 29.54
C ASN A 661 3.01 4.53 30.81
N ALA A 662 3.41 5.80 30.93
CA ALA A 662 4.14 6.28 32.10
C ALA A 662 3.29 6.18 33.39
N PHE A 663 3.92 5.84 34.48
CA PHE A 663 3.33 5.84 35.81
C PHE A 663 2.85 7.25 36.23
N ASN A 664 3.65 8.26 35.87
CA ASN A 664 3.32 9.68 36.10
C ASN A 664 3.78 10.53 34.90
N ILE A 665 2.83 10.92 34.06
CA ILE A 665 3.10 11.72 32.84
C ILE A 665 3.78 13.05 33.19
N ASN A 666 3.35 13.74 34.26
CA ASN A 666 3.93 15.04 34.63
C ASN A 666 5.44 14.92 34.92
N GLU A 667 5.83 13.90 35.66
CA GLU A 667 7.24 13.65 35.99
C GLU A 667 8.03 13.22 34.75
N THR A 668 7.46 12.36 33.89
CA THR A 668 8.13 11.89 32.69
C THR A 668 8.39 13.05 31.72
N VAL A 669 7.41 13.91 31.49
CA VAL A 669 7.57 15.08 30.62
C VAL A 669 8.60 16.07 31.20
N ASP A 670 8.58 16.31 32.52
CA ASP A 670 9.58 17.16 33.19
C ASP A 670 11.00 16.60 33.02
N ARG A 671 11.19 15.28 33.17
CA ARG A 671 12.48 14.61 32.92
C ARG A 671 12.94 14.73 31.48
N LEU A 672 12.03 14.62 30.50
CA LEU A 672 12.34 14.82 29.07
C LEU A 672 12.73 16.28 28.77
N MET A 673 12.05 17.25 29.38
CA MET A 673 12.41 18.67 29.23
C MET A 673 13.81 19.00 29.76
N ARG A 674 14.33 18.23 30.74
CA ARG A 674 15.73 18.39 31.18
C ARG A 674 16.75 17.86 30.17
N ILE A 675 16.41 16.85 29.38
CA ILE A 675 17.28 16.31 28.31
C ILE A 675 17.29 17.23 27.09
N LEU A 676 16.22 18.00 26.88
CA LEU A 676 16.06 18.88 25.75
C LEU A 676 16.91 20.15 25.92
N VAL A 677 17.60 20.57 24.85
CA VAL A 677 18.34 21.85 24.84
C VAL A 677 17.39 23.05 24.94
N PRO A 678 17.83 24.22 25.40
CA PRO A 678 17.06 25.44 25.28
C PRO A 678 16.68 25.73 23.81
N GLY A 679 15.40 25.99 23.56
CA GLY A 679 14.86 26.14 22.20
C GLY A 679 14.64 24.86 21.41
N GLY A 680 14.96 23.69 21.96
CA GLY A 680 14.68 22.38 21.36
C GLY A 680 13.20 22.01 21.39
N TRP A 681 12.83 20.93 20.70
CA TRP A 681 11.46 20.50 20.52
C TRP A 681 11.20 19.08 21.02
N ILE A 682 10.06 18.87 21.67
CA ILE A 682 9.49 17.52 21.91
C ILE A 682 8.30 17.33 20.99
N LEU A 683 8.27 16.20 20.28
CA LEU A 683 7.17 15.75 19.44
C LEU A 683 6.52 14.52 20.11
N ILE A 684 5.35 14.71 20.69
CA ILE A 684 4.59 13.65 21.39
C ILE A 684 3.36 13.32 20.56
N THR A 685 3.17 12.06 20.22
CA THR A 685 1.90 11.60 19.59
C THR A 685 1.15 10.74 20.58
N GLU A 686 -0.06 11.19 21.00
CA GLU A 686 -0.82 10.50 22.03
C GLU A 686 -2.32 10.53 21.79
N PRO A 687 -3.05 9.52 22.31
CA PRO A 687 -4.51 9.59 22.43
C PRO A 687 -4.94 10.70 23.38
N THR A 688 -6.00 11.40 23.01
CA THR A 688 -6.55 12.53 23.79
C THR A 688 -8.01 12.36 24.20
N ARG A 689 -8.59 11.21 23.89
CA ARG A 689 -9.89 10.72 24.37
C ARG A 689 -9.75 9.31 24.91
N GLU A 690 -10.77 8.81 25.58
CA GLU A 690 -10.83 7.37 25.84
C GLU A 690 -10.95 6.59 24.54
N PHE A 691 -10.10 5.60 24.39
CA PHE A 691 -10.08 4.68 23.26
C PHE A 691 -10.64 3.34 23.68
N PRO A 692 -11.95 3.09 23.49
CA PRO A 692 -12.58 1.86 23.94
C PRO A 692 -11.88 0.61 23.40
N GLU A 693 -11.41 0.63 22.16
CA GLU A 693 -10.64 -0.45 21.53
C GLU A 693 -9.32 -0.74 22.24
N MET A 694 -8.63 0.27 22.75
CA MET A 694 -7.44 0.07 23.57
C MET A 694 -7.79 -0.51 24.95
N LEU A 695 -8.95 -0.15 25.51
CA LEU A 695 -9.40 -0.68 26.80
C LEU A 695 -9.70 -2.18 26.77
N ILE A 696 -10.03 -2.74 25.61
CA ILE A 696 -10.24 -4.18 25.43
C ILE A 696 -8.99 -4.92 24.93
N SER A 697 -7.87 -4.23 24.73
CA SER A 697 -6.65 -4.77 24.15
C SER A 697 -5.39 -4.31 24.91
N GLN A 698 -4.73 -3.26 24.46
CA GLN A 698 -3.44 -2.79 24.97
C GLN A 698 -3.48 -2.30 26.43
N ALA A 699 -4.61 -1.82 26.91
CA ALA A 699 -4.74 -1.36 28.31
C ALA A 699 -4.45 -2.46 29.35
N PHE A 700 -4.59 -3.74 28.99
CA PHE A 700 -4.18 -4.86 29.86
C PHE A 700 -2.65 -5.00 30.01
N MET A 701 -1.86 -4.25 29.22
CA MET A 701 -0.40 -4.16 29.33
C MET A 701 0.07 -2.85 29.96
N MET A 702 -0.81 -1.84 30.06
CA MET A 702 -0.45 -0.53 30.55
C MET A 702 -0.25 -0.49 32.05
N THR A 703 0.65 0.37 32.50
CA THR A 703 0.87 0.65 33.91
C THR A 703 -0.32 1.42 34.49
N ARG A 704 -0.72 1.11 35.72
CA ARG A 704 -1.75 1.88 36.42
C ARG A 704 -1.23 3.29 36.71
N PRO A 705 -1.93 4.35 36.24
CA PRO A 705 -1.44 5.71 36.42
C PRO A 705 -1.53 6.19 37.89
N GLU A 706 -0.58 7.04 38.30
CA GLU A 706 -0.56 7.72 39.61
C GLU A 706 -0.49 9.25 39.45
N ASP A 707 -1.08 9.77 38.39
CA ASP A 707 -1.23 11.20 38.07
C ASP A 707 -2.70 11.64 38.00
N ASP A 708 -2.99 12.73 37.29
CA ASP A 708 -4.33 13.27 37.15
C ASP A 708 -5.32 12.33 36.46
N ARG A 709 -4.85 11.33 35.70
CA ARG A 709 -5.70 10.26 35.14
C ARG A 709 -6.36 9.42 36.23
N LYS A 710 -5.63 9.14 37.33
CA LYS A 710 -6.18 8.42 38.48
C LYS A 710 -7.32 9.19 39.13
N LYS A 711 -7.18 10.51 39.31
CA LYS A 711 -8.21 11.37 39.89
C LYS A 711 -9.42 11.48 38.98
N ALA A 712 -9.21 11.62 37.68
CA ALA A 712 -10.27 11.72 36.69
C ALA A 712 -10.90 10.36 36.37
N ASN A 713 -10.34 9.25 36.83
CA ASN A 713 -10.71 7.88 36.47
C ASN A 713 -10.70 7.69 34.94
N THR A 714 -9.64 8.17 34.29
CA THR A 714 -9.43 8.04 32.83
C THR A 714 -8.16 7.22 32.55
N THR A 715 -8.11 6.61 31.39
CA THR A 715 -6.90 5.90 30.91
C THR A 715 -5.96 6.85 30.19
N PHE A 716 -6.52 7.79 29.44
CA PHE A 716 -5.77 8.76 28.65
C PHE A 716 -6.04 10.19 29.11
N MET A 717 -5.09 11.09 28.89
CA MET A 717 -5.24 12.51 29.16
C MET A 717 -5.99 13.20 28.03
N SER A 718 -6.91 14.08 28.36
CA SER A 718 -7.52 15.00 27.40
C SER A 718 -6.52 16.07 26.92
N VAL A 719 -6.81 16.73 25.79
CA VAL A 719 -6.01 17.86 25.29
C VAL A 719 -5.78 18.92 26.38
N LYS A 720 -6.80 19.24 27.15
CA LYS A 720 -6.69 20.22 28.27
C LYS A 720 -5.73 19.78 29.35
N GLN A 721 -5.72 18.50 29.71
CA GLN A 721 -4.78 17.96 30.69
C GLN A 721 -3.35 17.97 30.15
N TRP A 722 -3.13 17.60 28.88
CA TRP A 722 -1.84 17.72 28.23
C TRP A 722 -1.32 19.16 28.21
N GLN A 723 -2.17 20.13 27.84
CA GLN A 723 -1.81 21.56 27.88
C GLN A 723 -1.41 22.01 29.29
N ALA A 724 -2.10 21.53 30.32
CA ALA A 724 -1.74 21.83 31.71
C ALA A 724 -0.41 21.22 32.14
N VAL A 725 -0.05 20.02 31.61
CA VAL A 725 1.28 19.42 31.81
C VAL A 725 2.36 20.32 31.21
N PHE A 726 2.20 20.74 29.95
CA PHE A 726 3.20 21.55 29.26
C PHE A 726 3.37 22.96 29.86
N GLN A 727 2.29 23.56 30.32
CA GLN A 727 2.36 24.87 31.01
C GLN A 727 3.23 24.82 32.28
N LYS A 728 3.27 23.69 32.97
CA LYS A 728 4.07 23.50 34.20
C LYS A 728 5.56 23.25 33.92
N THR A 729 5.94 22.91 32.69
CA THR A 729 7.30 22.43 32.37
C THR A 729 8.18 23.50 31.67
N GLY A 730 7.77 24.78 31.66
CA GLY A 730 8.56 25.84 31.02
C GLY A 730 8.55 25.77 29.49
N ALA A 731 7.44 25.35 28.92
CA ALA A 731 7.24 25.34 27.47
C ALA A 731 7.00 26.76 26.96
N ALA A 732 7.81 27.23 26.00
CA ALA A 732 7.62 28.51 25.33
C ALA A 732 6.53 28.48 24.27
N GLU A 733 6.32 27.33 23.65
CA GLU A 733 5.35 27.13 22.57
C GLU A 733 4.77 25.72 22.64
N VAL A 734 3.47 25.60 22.45
CA VAL A 734 2.75 24.30 22.41
C VAL A 734 1.79 24.31 21.24
N LEU A 735 2.03 23.46 20.26
CA LEU A 735 1.14 23.22 19.14
C LEU A 735 0.41 21.88 19.33
N THR A 736 -0.89 21.87 19.09
CA THR A 736 -1.72 20.64 19.14
C THR A 736 -2.27 20.39 17.74
N LEU A 737 -1.84 19.31 17.11
CA LEU A 737 -2.12 19.00 15.72
C LEU A 737 -2.65 17.54 15.56
N PRO A 738 -3.48 17.28 14.57
CA PRO A 738 -4.19 18.23 13.72
C PRO A 738 -5.25 19.05 14.51
N ASN A 739 -5.77 20.12 13.90
CA ASN A 739 -6.82 20.95 14.49
C ASN A 739 -8.12 20.16 14.72
N GLU A 740 -9.07 20.75 15.49
CA GLU A 740 -10.34 20.10 15.82
C GLU A 740 -11.25 19.89 14.60
N ASP A 741 -11.14 20.72 13.58
CA ASP A 741 -11.92 20.63 12.33
C ASP A 741 -11.33 19.61 11.33
N HIS A 742 -10.22 18.99 11.66
CA HIS A 742 -9.55 18.06 10.78
C HIS A 742 -10.30 16.72 10.64
N LEU A 743 -10.27 16.11 9.46
CA LEU A 743 -10.92 14.84 9.14
C LEU A 743 -10.65 13.72 10.16
N LEU A 744 -9.44 13.61 10.68
CA LEU A 744 -9.05 12.60 11.66
C LEU A 744 -9.34 13.01 13.13
N ALA A 745 -9.84 14.23 13.38
CA ALA A 745 -10.14 14.69 14.74
C ALA A 745 -11.06 13.73 15.54
N PRO A 746 -12.09 13.09 14.95
CA PRO A 746 -12.91 12.11 15.65
C PRO A 746 -12.16 10.89 16.17
N LEU A 747 -11.04 10.53 15.53
CA LEU A 747 -10.17 9.45 16.00
C LEU A 747 -9.37 9.84 17.26
N GLY A 748 -9.27 11.13 17.59
CA GLY A 748 -8.80 11.62 18.88
C GLY A 748 -7.31 11.38 19.17
N GLN A 749 -6.47 11.17 18.17
CA GLN A 749 -5.01 11.14 18.33
C GLN A 749 -4.42 12.47 17.89
N LYS A 750 -3.49 12.99 18.66
CA LYS A 750 -2.87 14.32 18.44
C LYS A 750 -1.34 14.24 18.47
N ILE A 751 -0.71 15.17 17.79
CA ILE A 751 0.71 15.51 17.96
C ILE A 751 0.76 16.75 18.85
N PHE A 752 1.52 16.69 19.90
CA PHE A 752 1.93 17.84 20.66
C PHE A 752 3.37 18.19 20.31
N ALA A 753 3.55 19.30 19.61
CA ALA A 753 4.88 19.85 19.37
C ALA A 753 5.15 20.95 20.41
N VAL A 754 6.10 20.67 21.29
CA VAL A 754 6.39 21.50 22.46
C VAL A 754 7.81 22.01 22.39
N ARG A 755 8.00 23.32 22.46
CA ARG A 755 9.31 23.98 22.42
C ARG A 755 9.75 24.40 23.82
N LYS A 756 10.95 24.04 24.21
CA LYS A 756 11.58 24.51 25.45
C LYS A 756 11.95 26.00 25.33
N GLU A 757 11.76 26.76 26.38
CA GLU A 757 12.15 28.16 26.43
C GLU A 757 13.68 28.33 26.14
N LYS A 758 14.03 29.34 25.36
CA LYS A 758 15.45 29.73 25.20
C LYS A 758 15.89 30.42 26.47
N GLN A 759 16.97 29.97 27.05
CA GLN A 759 17.64 30.80 28.08
C GLN A 759 18.21 32.03 27.39
N VAL A 760 17.81 33.22 27.86
CA VAL A 760 18.26 34.53 27.35
C VAL A 760 19.71 34.81 27.80
#